data_f5ac40b1fbddcde7d5dd4be013e74916
#
_entry.id   f5ac40b1fbddcde7d5dd4be013e74916
#
_cell.length_a   1.000
_cell.length_b   1.000
_cell.length_c   1.000
_cell.angle_alpha   90.00
_cell.angle_beta   90.00
_cell.angle_gamma   90.00
#
_symmetry.space_group_name_H-M   'P 1'
#
loop_
_entity.id
_entity.type
_entity.pdbx_description
1 polymer ?
#
loop_
_entity_poly.entity_id
_entity_poly.type
_entity_poly.pdbx_seq_one_letter_code
_entity_poly.pdbx_strand_id
1 'polypeptide(L)'
;MNQPPTPSVSLKTSPLLAQWLRFEADGSVTVFTGKAELGQGILHALKLTAAHELDLPPTRIRMETANTVHSPDEGMTSGSLSVQDSGMAIRQACAHAAQLFKMHTCTAYAELRSKIDAQLPVDVTVPTKSIALNLTEGREDLVALVHGKPIFLHDLGINVDLTPIKNNWGQINIKLLHGRMVRGPGLRCTLRDEGWTDALAAMSEEIQVFRDGSLVGVVAPTEELAETAAGKLQRLLTWDVEALPDCREGGVDLWEVAPAMDSQVFHEAGQLQEASTEGELYEAVYFRPTLHHGSMGPSVALAVWESSEASSGLKVWSHTQGIFPLRKDLALAFGVNADQIEVQHVRGAGCYGHNGADDVAYDAAWLARHVPGQCVRVQWTREEEMQHSPLAPAMRVKLQATVQASAETTSIRAAKDGGPVELLSWQHDVWSQGHSSRPGRAATPAFKDSWQTAQKFPALEPINVAAAAGAGAERNAIPPYSSQHVKVNAHRLLGLPFRTSALRSLGAHANVFACESFMDEIANDQDCDPVAFRLDKLEDPRARAVVQTLADQVNWLERRQSLAHKEGWGLGIAYARYKSKGAYCAVVAEVEVTHQVNVRRLWVVADIGEIIHADGAISQLEGGAIQSTSWALKEQAHWDANHITSTHWDAYPILRFSEVPEVHVHLMPGDSHNATSLNPPLGAGEATQGPTTAAIANAVFHAVGVRVRQLPLTPDNLAKAALA
;
A
#
# COMPACT_ATOMS: atom_id res chain seq x y z
N MET A 1 -12.45 9.74 36.00
CA MET A 1 -11.27 8.84 36.15
C MET A 1 -10.89 8.46 34.73
N ASN A 2 -9.74 9.00 34.21
CA ASN A 2 -9.26 8.62 32.89
C ASN A 2 -8.90 7.14 32.94
N GLN A 3 -9.46 6.35 32.05
CA GLN A 3 -9.00 4.98 31.84
C GLN A 3 -7.49 5.02 31.49
N PRO A 4 -6.68 4.10 32.04
CA PRO A 4 -5.28 4.02 31.69
C PRO A 4 -5.15 3.87 30.16
N PRO A 5 -4.16 4.51 29.54
CA PRO A 5 -3.99 4.42 28.10
C PRO A 5 -3.82 2.95 27.69
N THR A 6 -4.60 2.53 26.72
CA THR A 6 -4.49 1.17 26.17
C THR A 6 -3.17 1.04 25.42
N PRO A 7 -2.33 0.03 25.71
CA PRO A 7 -1.07 -0.17 24.99
C PRO A 7 -1.34 -0.40 23.51
N SER A 8 -0.47 0.13 22.65
CA SER A 8 -0.53 -0.12 21.19
C SER A 8 -0.43 -1.62 20.89
N VAL A 9 -0.88 -2.02 19.71
CA VAL A 9 -0.80 -3.44 19.28
C VAL A 9 0.64 -3.93 19.33
N SER A 10 1.58 -3.10 18.86
CA SER A 10 3.03 -3.42 18.86
C SER A 10 3.59 -3.65 20.27
N LEU A 11 3.17 -2.86 21.28
CA LEU A 11 3.59 -3.08 22.67
C LEU A 11 2.99 -4.33 23.32
N LYS A 12 1.81 -4.77 22.87
CA LYS A 12 1.22 -6.03 23.38
C LYS A 12 2.04 -7.24 22.94
N THR A 13 2.59 -7.20 21.73
CA THR A 13 3.42 -8.29 21.18
C THR A 13 4.88 -8.21 21.63
N SER A 14 5.39 -7.00 21.88
CA SER A 14 6.77 -6.75 22.28
C SER A 14 6.80 -5.83 23.52
N PRO A 15 6.52 -6.38 24.72
CA PRO A 15 6.27 -5.54 25.91
C PRO A 15 7.53 -5.02 26.60
N LEU A 16 8.73 -5.54 26.29
CA LEU A 16 9.94 -5.19 27.03
C LEU A 16 10.61 -3.91 26.50
N LEU A 17 11.11 -3.08 27.42
CA LEU A 17 11.78 -1.83 27.06
C LEU A 17 13.02 -2.08 26.18
N ALA A 18 13.78 -3.13 26.46
CA ALA A 18 14.99 -3.49 25.70
C ALA A 18 14.69 -3.93 24.24
N GLN A 19 13.43 -4.27 23.90
CA GLN A 19 13.03 -4.56 22.51
C GLN A 19 12.91 -3.28 21.67
N TRP A 20 12.78 -2.12 22.30
CA TRP A 20 12.57 -0.84 21.65
C TRP A 20 13.77 0.10 21.76
N LEU A 21 14.53 0.06 22.87
CA LEU A 21 15.57 1.02 23.18
C LEU A 21 16.86 0.33 23.64
N ARG A 22 17.99 0.84 23.12
CA ARG A 22 19.32 0.52 23.63
C ARG A 22 20.07 1.83 23.93
N PHE A 23 20.59 1.95 25.15
CA PHE A 23 21.32 3.12 25.58
C PHE A 23 22.82 2.92 25.28
N GLU A 24 23.40 3.80 24.46
CA GLU A 24 24.78 3.67 23.99
C GLU A 24 25.77 4.34 24.97
N ALA A 25 27.04 3.90 24.94
CA ALA A 25 28.07 4.42 25.83
C ALA A 25 28.40 5.90 25.59
N ASP A 26 28.17 6.40 24.37
CA ASP A 26 28.37 7.80 23.98
C ASP A 26 27.19 8.72 24.36
N GLY A 27 26.17 8.19 25.05
CA GLY A 27 24.96 8.90 25.45
C GLY A 27 23.89 9.02 24.35
N SER A 28 24.10 8.42 23.17
CA SER A 28 23.05 8.28 22.17
C SER A 28 22.09 7.15 22.54
N VAL A 29 20.90 7.16 21.96
CA VAL A 29 19.89 6.10 22.12
C VAL A 29 19.59 5.46 20.77
N THR A 30 19.77 4.14 20.67
CA THR A 30 19.36 3.36 19.52
C THR A 30 17.90 2.94 19.71
N VAL A 31 17.08 3.24 18.72
CA VAL A 31 15.65 2.89 18.67
C VAL A 31 15.42 1.80 17.64
N PHE A 32 14.78 0.73 18.06
CA PHE A 32 14.44 -0.40 17.21
C PHE A 32 12.99 -0.31 16.72
N THR A 33 12.75 -0.72 15.50
CA THR A 33 11.41 -0.89 14.94
C THR A 33 11.38 -2.07 13.95
N GLY A 34 10.27 -2.77 13.89
CA GLY A 34 10.00 -3.77 12.85
C GLY A 34 9.37 -3.19 11.59
N LYS A 35 9.20 -1.84 11.52
CA LYS A 35 8.63 -1.18 10.35
C LYS A 35 9.68 -0.94 9.27
N ALA A 36 9.30 -1.23 8.04
CA ALA A 36 10.10 -1.03 6.84
C ALA A 36 10.03 0.41 6.33
N GLU A 37 11.16 0.96 5.91
CA GLU A 37 11.23 2.23 5.19
C GLU A 37 10.99 2.00 3.70
N LEU A 38 9.82 2.41 3.22
CA LEU A 38 9.35 2.19 1.85
C LEU A 38 9.41 3.47 0.98
N GLY A 39 10.06 4.52 1.50
CA GLY A 39 10.06 5.86 0.92
C GLY A 39 9.09 6.83 1.60
N GLN A 40 8.26 6.34 2.54
CA GLN A 40 7.28 7.15 3.27
C GLN A 40 7.88 8.02 4.39
N GLY A 41 9.17 7.86 4.71
CA GLY A 41 9.85 8.64 5.75
C GLY A 41 9.51 8.21 7.18
N ILE A 42 9.09 6.97 7.39
CA ILE A 42 8.67 6.51 8.72
C ILE A 42 9.81 6.50 9.73
N LEU A 43 11.02 6.10 9.34
CA LEU A 43 12.16 6.11 10.25
C LEU A 43 12.47 7.50 10.77
N HIS A 44 12.32 8.53 9.93
CA HIS A 44 12.50 9.92 10.35
C HIS A 44 11.39 10.34 11.34
N ALA A 45 10.14 10.05 11.07
CA ALA A 45 9.03 10.36 11.98
C ALA A 45 9.19 9.67 13.34
N LEU A 46 9.61 8.39 13.37
CA LEU A 46 9.88 7.65 14.61
C LEU A 46 11.09 8.23 15.37
N LYS A 47 12.12 8.67 14.65
CA LYS A 47 13.29 9.36 15.21
C LYS A 47 12.88 10.65 15.93
N LEU A 48 12.05 11.48 15.28
CA LEU A 48 11.55 12.73 15.87
C LEU A 48 10.68 12.45 17.10
N THR A 49 9.84 11.44 17.06
CA THR A 49 9.02 11.00 18.21
C THR A 49 9.89 10.62 19.39
N ALA A 50 10.92 9.80 19.18
CA ALA A 50 11.84 9.38 20.23
C ALA A 50 12.65 10.57 20.80
N ALA A 51 13.17 11.44 19.93
CA ALA A 51 13.92 12.63 20.32
C ALA A 51 13.08 13.55 21.23
N HIS A 52 11.82 13.77 20.86
CA HIS A 52 10.90 14.60 21.63
C HIS A 52 10.60 14.03 23.02
N GLU A 53 10.30 12.75 23.12
CA GLU A 53 9.99 12.11 24.41
C GLU A 53 11.20 12.06 25.36
N LEU A 54 12.40 11.83 24.80
CA LEU A 54 13.64 11.70 25.56
C LEU A 54 14.32 13.05 25.89
N ASP A 55 13.81 14.18 25.42
CA ASP A 55 14.47 15.49 25.48
C ASP A 55 15.91 15.47 24.90
N LEU A 56 16.10 14.75 23.80
CA LEU A 56 17.36 14.65 23.08
C LEU A 56 17.26 15.29 21.70
N PRO A 57 18.36 15.91 21.20
CA PRO A 57 18.37 16.31 19.79
C PRO A 57 18.30 15.08 18.88
N PRO A 58 17.65 15.16 17.70
CA PRO A 58 17.52 14.03 16.77
C PRO A 58 18.86 13.39 16.38
N THR A 59 19.96 14.15 16.38
CA THR A 59 21.31 13.64 16.14
C THR A 59 21.82 12.64 17.19
N ARG A 60 21.19 12.58 18.36
CA ARG A 60 21.47 11.60 19.43
C ARG A 60 20.59 10.36 19.35
N ILE A 61 19.64 10.31 18.41
CA ILE A 61 18.78 9.14 18.18
C ILE A 61 19.29 8.41 16.93
N ARG A 62 19.56 7.12 17.10
CA ARG A 62 19.93 6.21 16.01
C ARG A 62 18.76 5.29 15.73
N MET A 63 18.20 5.34 14.52
CA MET A 63 17.18 4.39 14.10
C MET A 63 17.84 3.14 13.54
N GLU A 64 17.52 1.98 14.09
CA GLU A 64 17.90 0.69 13.50
C GLU A 64 16.90 0.27 12.45
N THR A 65 17.37 -0.19 11.29
CA THR A 65 16.49 -0.74 10.26
C THR A 65 15.92 -2.08 10.70
N ALA A 66 14.72 -2.43 10.22
CA ALA A 66 14.04 -3.65 10.61
C ALA A 66 14.90 -4.90 10.32
N ASN A 67 15.19 -5.68 11.36
CA ASN A 67 15.98 -6.91 11.33
C ASN A 67 15.38 -7.94 12.28
N THR A 68 15.19 -9.17 11.83
CA THR A 68 14.51 -10.23 12.62
C THR A 68 15.27 -10.68 13.87
N VAL A 69 16.53 -10.28 14.03
CA VAL A 69 17.35 -10.59 15.22
C VAL A 69 17.16 -9.54 16.32
N HIS A 70 16.96 -8.26 15.96
CA HIS A 70 17.01 -7.16 16.92
C HIS A 70 15.70 -6.40 17.03
N SER A 71 14.88 -6.37 15.98
CA SER A 71 13.65 -5.58 15.96
C SER A 71 12.47 -6.29 16.63
N PRO A 72 11.52 -5.55 17.22
CA PRO A 72 10.24 -6.12 17.64
C PRO A 72 9.48 -6.66 16.43
N ASP A 73 8.72 -7.75 16.62
CA ASP A 73 7.82 -8.25 15.57
C ASP A 73 6.58 -7.34 15.49
N GLU A 74 6.55 -6.49 14.49
CA GLU A 74 5.46 -5.57 14.20
C GLU A 74 4.66 -5.97 12.95
N GLY A 75 4.82 -7.23 12.48
CA GLY A 75 4.14 -7.76 11.30
C GLY A 75 4.49 -7.01 10.01
N MET A 76 3.45 -6.61 9.27
CA MET A 76 3.60 -5.90 7.98
C MET A 76 3.60 -4.39 8.15
N THR A 77 4.42 -3.69 7.37
CA THR A 77 4.34 -2.23 7.19
C THR A 77 3.29 -1.93 6.13
N SER A 78 2.04 -1.81 6.56
CA SER A 78 0.91 -1.64 5.66
C SER A 78 -0.28 -0.96 6.34
N GLY A 79 -1.23 -0.46 5.53
CA GLY A 79 -2.49 0.08 6.00
C GLY A 79 -2.37 1.41 6.74
N SER A 80 -1.28 2.16 6.54
CA SER A 80 -1.04 3.48 7.16
C SER A 80 -1.07 3.48 8.69
N LEU A 81 -0.62 2.38 9.34
CA LEU A 81 -0.68 2.20 10.79
C LEU A 81 0.64 2.46 11.52
N SER A 82 1.75 2.71 10.81
CA SER A 82 3.07 2.77 11.44
C SER A 82 3.20 3.87 12.50
N VAL A 83 2.61 5.05 12.27
CA VAL A 83 2.59 6.11 13.29
C VAL A 83 1.64 5.76 14.44
N GLN A 84 0.47 5.18 14.14
CA GLN A 84 -0.54 4.82 15.14
C GLN A 84 -0.08 3.70 16.08
N ASP A 85 0.62 2.66 15.56
CA ASP A 85 1.04 1.50 16.34
C ASP A 85 2.49 1.62 16.81
N SER A 86 3.45 1.60 15.87
CA SER A 86 4.88 1.67 16.17
C SER A 86 5.27 3.01 16.79
N GLY A 87 4.75 4.12 16.25
CA GLY A 87 4.99 5.46 16.78
C GLY A 87 4.53 5.58 18.24
N MET A 88 3.34 5.06 18.56
CA MET A 88 2.84 5.07 19.93
C MET A 88 3.62 4.12 20.85
N ALA A 89 4.08 2.95 20.35
CA ALA A 89 4.92 2.04 21.12
C ALA A 89 6.26 2.68 21.50
N ILE A 90 6.94 3.27 20.53
CA ILE A 90 8.20 4.00 20.75
C ILE A 90 7.98 5.18 21.69
N ARG A 91 6.89 5.92 21.51
CA ARG A 91 6.53 7.05 22.38
C ARG A 91 6.40 6.62 23.82
N GLN A 92 5.64 5.55 24.11
CA GLN A 92 5.45 5.01 25.45
C GLN A 92 6.75 4.44 26.03
N ALA A 93 7.57 3.74 25.23
CA ALA A 93 8.87 3.24 25.65
C ALA A 93 9.84 4.38 26.01
N CYS A 94 9.88 5.43 25.21
CA CYS A 94 10.71 6.61 25.46
C CYS A 94 10.24 7.42 26.68
N ALA A 95 8.92 7.59 26.86
CA ALA A 95 8.36 8.24 28.04
C ALA A 95 8.75 7.51 29.34
N HIS A 96 8.62 6.15 29.32
CA HIS A 96 9.07 5.34 30.45
C HIS A 96 10.58 5.46 30.70
N ALA A 97 11.41 5.43 29.67
CA ALA A 97 12.86 5.62 29.79
C ALA A 97 13.21 7.02 30.36
N ALA A 98 12.50 8.07 29.94
CA ALA A 98 12.66 9.42 30.47
C ALA A 98 12.27 9.52 31.96
N GLN A 99 11.23 8.79 32.37
CA GLN A 99 10.87 8.70 33.79
C GLN A 99 11.97 7.98 34.59
N LEU A 100 12.46 6.83 34.12
CA LEU A 100 13.56 6.09 34.76
C LEU A 100 14.84 6.93 34.87
N PHE A 101 15.15 7.70 33.83
CA PHE A 101 16.28 8.64 33.82
C PHE A 101 16.19 9.64 34.99
N LYS A 102 15.01 10.20 35.24
CA LYS A 102 14.74 11.11 36.36
C LYS A 102 14.79 10.40 37.70
N MET A 103 14.14 9.23 37.81
CA MET A 103 14.08 8.44 39.07
C MET A 103 15.47 8.00 39.55
N HIS A 104 16.36 7.63 38.63
CA HIS A 104 17.73 7.23 38.94
C HIS A 104 18.71 8.40 38.98
N THR A 105 18.22 9.65 38.90
CA THR A 105 19.07 10.88 38.92
C THR A 105 20.25 10.81 37.96
N CYS A 106 20.02 10.24 36.76
CA CYS A 106 21.05 10.08 35.75
C CYS A 106 21.43 11.44 35.15
N THR A 107 22.69 11.60 34.75
CA THR A 107 23.21 12.77 34.01
C THR A 107 23.31 12.48 32.50
N ALA A 108 23.37 11.22 32.12
CA ALA A 108 23.37 10.76 30.74
C ALA A 108 22.57 9.43 30.60
N TYR A 109 21.90 9.23 29.46
CA TYR A 109 21.15 8.00 29.19
C TYR A 109 22.03 6.74 29.20
N ALA A 110 23.33 6.86 28.93
CA ALA A 110 24.29 5.76 29.03
C ALA A 110 24.28 5.06 30.41
N GLU A 111 23.97 5.80 31.47
CA GLU A 111 23.92 5.25 32.84
C GLU A 111 22.79 4.26 33.05
N LEU A 112 21.71 4.35 32.27
CA LEU A 112 20.58 3.43 32.37
C LEU A 112 20.96 1.99 31.99
N ARG A 113 22.03 1.77 31.20
CA ARG A 113 22.52 0.44 30.82
C ARG A 113 22.75 -0.51 32.00
N SER A 114 23.24 0.04 33.11
CA SER A 114 23.55 -0.74 34.32
C SER A 114 22.44 -0.68 35.37
N LYS A 115 21.39 0.12 35.17
CA LYS A 115 20.35 0.38 36.15
C LYS A 115 19.01 -0.25 35.77
N ILE A 116 18.84 -0.70 34.53
CA ILE A 116 17.59 -1.26 33.98
C ILE A 116 17.78 -2.76 33.72
N ASP A 117 16.79 -3.55 34.18
CA ASP A 117 16.70 -4.97 33.86
C ASP A 117 16.30 -5.13 32.39
N ALA A 118 16.96 -6.05 31.65
CA ALA A 118 16.62 -6.39 30.28
C ALA A 118 15.19 -6.93 30.12
N GLN A 119 14.60 -7.49 31.20
CA GLN A 119 13.23 -8.00 31.24
C GLN A 119 12.20 -6.96 31.73
N LEU A 120 12.60 -5.68 31.87
CA LEU A 120 11.70 -4.63 32.32
C LEU A 120 10.61 -4.35 31.28
N PRO A 121 9.31 -4.56 31.60
CA PRO A 121 8.24 -4.20 30.68
C PRO A 121 8.06 -2.67 30.59
N VAL A 122 7.56 -2.20 29.47
CA VAL A 122 7.20 -0.78 29.28
C VAL A 122 6.01 -0.45 30.18
N ASP A 123 6.15 0.56 31.02
CA ASP A 123 5.04 1.11 31.80
C ASP A 123 4.22 2.08 30.95
N VAL A 124 3.08 1.61 30.46
CA VAL A 124 2.16 2.39 29.60
C VAL A 124 1.36 3.45 30.38
N THR A 125 1.43 3.45 31.71
CA THR A 125 0.76 4.46 32.55
C THR A 125 1.52 5.77 32.61
N VAL A 126 2.80 5.78 32.21
CA VAL A 126 3.62 6.98 32.12
C VAL A 126 3.04 7.90 31.05
N PRO A 127 2.70 9.17 31.39
CA PRO A 127 2.13 10.09 30.42
C PRO A 127 3.17 10.46 29.35
N THR A 128 2.74 10.42 28.11
CA THR A 128 3.52 10.89 26.95
C THR A 128 3.36 12.39 26.77
N LYS A 129 4.33 13.02 26.13
CA LYS A 129 4.28 14.45 25.81
C LYS A 129 3.39 14.68 24.60
N SER A 130 2.69 15.81 24.55
CA SER A 130 2.04 16.28 23.32
C SER A 130 3.11 16.81 22.37
N ILE A 131 3.05 16.41 21.11
CA ILE A 131 3.95 16.94 20.08
C ILE A 131 3.40 18.29 19.63
N ALA A 132 4.01 19.39 20.13
CA ALA A 132 3.75 20.72 19.61
C ALA A 132 4.44 20.85 18.24
N LEU A 133 3.66 21.02 17.20
CA LEU A 133 4.06 21.06 15.80
C LEU A 133 4.86 22.29 15.44
N ASN A 134 6.15 22.19 15.47
CA ASN A 134 7.09 23.03 14.70
C ASN A 134 8.33 22.23 14.30
N LEU A 135 8.14 20.98 13.90
CA LEU A 135 9.25 20.18 13.39
C LEU A 135 9.49 20.58 11.92
N THR A 136 10.18 21.69 11.75
CA THR A 136 10.72 22.16 10.46
C THR A 136 12.03 21.44 10.11
N GLU A 137 12.42 20.44 10.89
CA GLU A 137 13.63 19.66 10.64
C GLU A 137 13.43 18.78 9.40
N GLY A 138 14.11 19.14 8.31
CA GLY A 138 14.12 18.35 7.09
C GLY A 138 14.73 16.96 7.31
N ARG A 139 14.37 16.01 6.47
CA ARG A 139 14.94 14.66 6.49
C ARG A 139 16.42 14.72 6.15
N GLU A 140 17.27 14.27 7.08
CA GLU A 140 18.73 14.23 6.92
C GLU A 140 19.20 13.36 5.75
N ASP A 141 18.44 12.30 5.42
CA ASP A 141 18.76 11.34 4.37
C ASP A 141 18.48 11.85 2.94
N LEU A 142 17.63 12.88 2.77
CA LEU A 142 17.25 13.38 1.44
C LEU A 142 18.45 13.90 0.65
N VAL A 143 19.37 14.62 1.29
CA VAL A 143 20.58 15.12 0.64
C VAL A 143 21.42 13.97 0.10
N ALA A 144 21.57 12.89 0.87
CA ALA A 144 22.28 11.70 0.45
C ALA A 144 21.58 10.99 -0.74
N LEU A 145 20.24 10.89 -0.69
CA LEU A 145 19.42 10.30 -1.75
C LEU A 145 19.59 11.06 -3.07
N VAL A 146 19.39 12.39 -3.07
CA VAL A 146 19.44 13.18 -4.30
C VAL A 146 20.85 13.30 -4.88
N HIS A 147 21.89 13.09 -4.07
CA HIS A 147 23.28 13.06 -4.52
C HIS A 147 23.76 11.64 -4.92
N GLY A 148 22.85 10.67 -5.00
CA GLY A 148 23.15 9.31 -5.49
C GLY A 148 24.02 8.47 -4.54
N LYS A 149 23.99 8.73 -3.22
CA LYS A 149 24.64 7.82 -2.27
C LYS A 149 23.98 6.46 -2.34
N PRO A 150 24.75 5.35 -2.35
CA PRO A 150 24.22 3.99 -2.43
C PRO A 150 23.55 3.62 -1.11
N ILE A 151 22.22 3.70 -1.08
CA ILE A 151 21.40 3.39 0.10
C ILE A 151 20.26 2.43 -0.21
N PHE A 152 19.99 2.18 -1.48
CA PHE A 152 19.01 1.22 -1.91
C PHE A 152 19.63 -0.18 -2.03
N LEU A 153 18.80 -1.20 -1.85
CA LEU A 153 19.20 -2.58 -2.08
C LEU A 153 19.71 -2.81 -3.51
N HIS A 154 19.19 -2.05 -4.46
CA HIS A 154 19.63 -2.04 -5.86
C HIS A 154 21.11 -1.67 -6.02
N ASP A 155 21.64 -0.84 -5.14
CA ASP A 155 23.03 -0.36 -5.18
C ASP A 155 24.01 -1.37 -4.58
N LEU A 156 23.52 -2.29 -3.73
CA LEU A 156 24.37 -3.26 -3.05
C LEU A 156 24.88 -4.32 -4.02
N GLY A 157 26.17 -4.53 -4.00
CA GLY A 157 26.86 -5.53 -4.84
C GLY A 157 27.21 -5.03 -6.25
N ILE A 158 26.94 -3.77 -6.59
CA ILE A 158 27.40 -3.14 -7.83
C ILE A 158 28.37 -2.02 -7.44
N ASN A 159 29.68 -2.26 -7.57
CA ASN A 159 30.74 -1.31 -7.24
C ASN A 159 30.71 -0.69 -5.84
N VAL A 160 29.96 -1.27 -4.91
CA VAL A 160 29.80 -0.81 -3.54
C VAL A 160 30.39 -1.84 -2.60
N ASP A 161 31.22 -1.37 -1.66
CA ASP A 161 31.78 -2.20 -0.62
C ASP A 161 30.61 -2.86 0.19
N LEU A 162 30.60 -4.19 0.25
CA LEU A 162 29.70 -4.98 1.09
C LEU A 162 30.01 -4.81 2.59
N THR A 163 30.71 -3.75 2.99
CA THR A 163 31.13 -3.47 4.37
C THR A 163 29.96 -3.47 5.37
N PRO A 164 28.76 -2.95 5.06
CA PRO A 164 27.60 -3.12 5.93
C PRO A 164 27.20 -4.59 6.16
N ILE A 165 27.47 -5.44 5.17
CA ILE A 165 27.23 -6.89 5.24
C ILE A 165 28.34 -7.57 6.03
N LYS A 166 29.61 -7.15 5.86
CA LYS A 166 30.77 -7.71 6.55
C LYS A 166 30.74 -7.51 8.06
N ASN A 167 30.21 -6.38 8.54
CA ASN A 167 30.30 -6.00 9.96
C ASN A 167 29.45 -6.85 10.91
N ASN A 168 28.45 -7.60 10.41
CA ASN A 168 27.58 -8.44 11.25
C ASN A 168 27.98 -9.94 11.24
N TRP A 169 28.86 -10.38 10.33
CA TRP A 169 29.19 -11.81 10.12
C TRP A 169 30.67 -12.15 10.33
N GLY A 170 31.45 -11.21 10.86
CA GLY A 170 32.91 -11.38 10.94
C GLY A 170 33.59 -11.25 9.57
N GLN A 171 34.91 -11.43 9.52
CA GLN A 171 35.71 -11.33 8.29
C GLN A 171 35.49 -12.56 7.36
N ILE A 172 34.30 -12.70 6.78
CA ILE A 172 34.08 -13.67 5.72
C ILE A 172 34.34 -12.96 4.38
N ASN A 173 35.27 -13.51 3.61
CA ASN A 173 35.52 -13.02 2.24
C ASN A 173 34.42 -13.57 1.32
N ILE A 174 33.23 -12.95 1.38
CA ILE A 174 32.04 -13.41 0.64
C ILE A 174 32.21 -12.98 -0.81
N LYS A 175 32.30 -13.95 -1.72
CA LYS A 175 32.23 -13.71 -3.16
C LYS A 175 30.78 -13.41 -3.53
N LEU A 176 30.57 -12.31 -4.24
CA LEU A 176 29.27 -11.99 -4.82
C LEU A 176 29.09 -12.73 -6.14
N LEU A 177 27.96 -13.39 -6.29
CA LEU A 177 27.47 -14.01 -7.51
C LEU A 177 26.14 -13.39 -7.91
N HIS A 178 25.84 -13.45 -9.21
CA HIS A 178 24.60 -12.95 -9.76
C HIS A 178 23.70 -14.11 -10.20
N GLY A 179 22.46 -14.08 -9.77
CA GLY A 179 21.44 -15.07 -10.08
C GLY A 179 20.35 -14.54 -11.00
N ARG A 180 19.82 -15.43 -11.82
CA ARG A 180 18.61 -15.21 -12.61
C ARG A 180 17.74 -16.46 -12.59
N MET A 181 16.42 -16.26 -12.51
CA MET A 181 15.47 -17.35 -12.71
C MET A 181 15.11 -17.49 -14.18
N VAL A 182 14.86 -18.72 -14.61
CA VAL A 182 14.37 -19.03 -15.97
C VAL A 182 12.93 -19.46 -15.86
N ARG A 183 12.02 -18.61 -16.29
CA ARG A 183 10.57 -18.80 -16.16
C ARG A 183 9.92 -19.05 -17.49
N GLY A 184 8.85 -19.86 -17.50
CA GLY A 184 7.98 -20.01 -18.65
C GLY A 184 7.25 -18.69 -18.98
N PRO A 185 6.73 -18.56 -20.21
CA PRO A 185 6.15 -17.31 -20.70
C PRO A 185 4.84 -16.90 -20.03
N GLY A 186 4.14 -17.83 -19.38
CA GLY A 186 2.83 -17.59 -18.76
C GLY A 186 2.89 -17.45 -17.23
N LEU A 187 1.75 -17.18 -16.62
CA LEU A 187 1.62 -17.09 -15.16
C LEU A 187 1.79 -18.45 -14.49
N ARG A 188 1.31 -19.51 -15.12
CA ARG A 188 1.46 -20.92 -14.67
C ARG A 188 2.00 -21.72 -15.83
N CYS A 189 3.20 -22.27 -15.64
CA CYS A 189 3.89 -23.05 -16.66
C CYS A 189 4.47 -24.32 -16.06
N THR A 190 4.53 -25.39 -16.87
CA THR A 190 5.23 -26.61 -16.51
C THR A 190 6.35 -26.86 -17.51
N LEU A 191 7.57 -27.04 -17.01
CA LEU A 191 8.74 -27.32 -17.85
C LEU A 191 8.67 -28.76 -18.38
N ARG A 192 8.87 -28.93 -19.68
CA ARG A 192 9.06 -30.24 -20.31
C ARG A 192 10.50 -30.70 -20.17
N ASP A 193 10.72 -32.01 -20.16
CA ASP A 193 12.08 -32.58 -20.11
C ASP A 193 12.81 -32.52 -21.46
N GLU A 194 12.06 -32.37 -22.55
CA GLU A 194 12.61 -32.26 -23.89
C GLU A 194 13.53 -31.04 -24.03
N GLY A 195 14.72 -31.27 -24.58
CA GLY A 195 15.71 -30.21 -24.80
C GLY A 195 16.56 -29.84 -23.58
N TRP A 196 16.28 -30.37 -22.38
CA TRP A 196 17.02 -30.02 -21.16
C TRP A 196 18.53 -30.30 -21.28
N THR A 197 18.91 -31.50 -21.75
CA THR A 197 20.32 -31.90 -21.89
C THR A 197 21.05 -31.01 -22.88
N ASP A 198 20.42 -30.68 -24.02
CA ASP A 198 21.02 -29.82 -25.05
C ASP A 198 21.14 -28.37 -24.54
N ALA A 199 20.15 -27.91 -23.78
CA ALA A 199 20.20 -26.61 -23.17
C ALA A 199 21.35 -26.46 -22.17
N LEU A 200 21.61 -27.50 -21.33
CA LEU A 200 22.76 -27.54 -20.43
C LEU A 200 24.09 -27.56 -21.18
N ALA A 201 24.22 -28.42 -22.20
CA ALA A 201 25.43 -28.53 -23.02
C ALA A 201 25.80 -27.22 -23.75
N ALA A 202 24.81 -26.34 -23.92
CA ALA A 202 25.00 -25.03 -24.54
C ALA A 202 25.55 -23.96 -23.57
N MET A 203 25.65 -24.22 -22.25
CA MET A 203 26.15 -23.27 -21.23
C MET A 203 27.67 -23.34 -21.12
N SER A 204 28.32 -22.23 -20.76
CA SER A 204 29.75 -22.19 -20.43
C SER A 204 30.01 -22.75 -19.03
N GLU A 205 31.25 -23.20 -18.78
CA GLU A 205 31.68 -23.76 -17.48
C GLU A 205 31.59 -22.76 -16.32
N GLU A 206 31.58 -21.47 -16.58
CA GLU A 206 31.46 -20.40 -15.58
C GLU A 206 30.04 -20.25 -15.04
N ILE A 207 29.05 -20.85 -15.71
CA ILE A 207 27.64 -20.73 -15.40
C ILE A 207 27.17 -22.01 -14.71
N GLN A 208 26.59 -21.84 -13.51
CA GLN A 208 25.96 -22.93 -12.79
C GLN A 208 24.45 -22.87 -13.02
N VAL A 209 23.88 -23.99 -13.48
CA VAL A 209 22.43 -24.13 -13.75
C VAL A 209 21.84 -25.10 -12.75
N PHE A 210 20.74 -24.71 -12.11
CA PHE A 210 20.03 -25.51 -11.13
C PHE A 210 18.58 -25.72 -11.59
N ARG A 211 18.05 -26.91 -11.28
CA ARG A 211 16.66 -27.28 -11.58
C ARG A 211 16.03 -28.03 -10.41
N ASP A 212 14.78 -27.68 -10.09
CA ASP A 212 13.94 -28.42 -9.14
C ASP A 212 12.48 -28.40 -9.68
N GLY A 213 12.06 -29.53 -10.27
CA GLY A 213 10.78 -29.59 -11.00
C GLY A 213 10.76 -28.66 -12.22
N SER A 214 9.86 -27.69 -12.22
CA SER A 214 9.78 -26.64 -13.22
C SER A 214 10.53 -25.35 -12.83
N LEU A 215 11.08 -25.30 -11.63
CA LEU A 215 11.91 -24.19 -11.18
C LEU A 215 13.32 -24.33 -11.75
N VAL A 216 13.78 -23.34 -12.48
CA VAL A 216 15.13 -23.29 -13.10
C VAL A 216 15.77 -21.95 -12.76
N GLY A 217 17.06 -22.00 -12.45
CA GLY A 217 17.82 -20.78 -12.20
C GLY A 217 19.28 -20.95 -12.56
N VAL A 218 19.95 -19.83 -12.78
CA VAL A 218 21.37 -19.74 -13.11
C VAL A 218 22.09 -18.85 -12.12
N VAL A 219 23.36 -19.19 -11.88
CA VAL A 219 24.28 -18.37 -11.09
C VAL A 219 25.56 -18.18 -11.89
N ALA A 220 26.05 -16.96 -11.95
CA ALA A 220 27.24 -16.57 -12.70
C ALA A 220 28.08 -15.52 -11.94
N PRO A 221 29.36 -15.31 -12.31
CA PRO A 221 30.21 -14.29 -11.68
C PRO A 221 29.77 -12.85 -11.93
N THR A 222 29.05 -12.58 -13.02
CA THR A 222 28.57 -11.26 -13.38
C THR A 222 27.09 -11.27 -13.73
N GLU A 223 26.43 -10.11 -13.60
CA GLU A 223 25.03 -9.95 -13.94
C GLU A 223 24.77 -10.22 -15.42
N GLU A 224 25.61 -9.68 -16.31
CA GLU A 224 25.51 -9.87 -17.76
C GLU A 224 25.58 -11.36 -18.16
N LEU A 225 26.49 -12.15 -17.56
CA LEU A 225 26.57 -13.59 -17.82
C LEU A 225 25.32 -14.31 -17.34
N ALA A 226 24.81 -13.98 -16.16
CA ALA A 226 23.59 -14.59 -15.61
C ALA A 226 22.37 -14.30 -16.50
N GLU A 227 22.22 -13.05 -16.93
CA GLU A 227 21.11 -12.61 -17.80
C GLU A 227 21.19 -13.26 -19.19
N THR A 228 22.37 -13.27 -19.79
CA THR A 228 22.61 -13.91 -21.10
C THR A 228 22.30 -15.41 -21.04
N ALA A 229 22.74 -16.09 -19.99
CA ALA A 229 22.48 -17.51 -19.79
C ALA A 229 21.00 -17.80 -19.57
N ALA A 230 20.33 -17.05 -18.72
CA ALA A 230 18.89 -17.20 -18.47
C ALA A 230 18.08 -16.98 -19.76
N GLY A 231 18.37 -15.93 -20.52
CA GLY A 231 17.71 -15.66 -21.80
C GLY A 231 17.99 -16.73 -22.87
N LYS A 232 19.18 -17.36 -22.85
CA LYS A 232 19.48 -18.47 -23.73
C LYS A 232 18.70 -19.74 -23.34
N LEU A 233 18.65 -20.08 -22.06
CA LEU A 233 17.87 -21.21 -21.54
C LEU A 233 16.38 -21.01 -21.80
N GLN A 234 15.83 -19.82 -21.60
CA GLN A 234 14.43 -19.53 -21.85
C GLN A 234 14.02 -19.81 -23.28
N ARG A 235 14.91 -19.57 -24.28
CA ARG A 235 14.66 -19.87 -25.69
C ARG A 235 14.83 -21.35 -26.06
N LEU A 236 15.63 -22.10 -25.32
CA LEU A 236 15.91 -23.50 -25.60
C LEU A 236 14.91 -24.45 -24.89
N LEU A 237 14.36 -24.02 -23.76
CA LEU A 237 13.44 -24.82 -22.96
C LEU A 237 12.00 -24.72 -23.49
N THR A 238 11.27 -25.81 -23.37
CA THR A 238 9.87 -25.94 -23.81
C THR A 238 8.95 -25.99 -22.59
N TRP A 239 7.85 -25.25 -22.66
CA TRP A 239 6.91 -25.09 -21.55
C TRP A 239 5.48 -25.40 -21.96
N ASP A 240 4.74 -26.10 -21.10
CA ASP A 240 3.29 -26.15 -21.16
C ASP A 240 2.75 -24.93 -20.41
N VAL A 241 1.91 -24.15 -21.07
CA VAL A 241 1.36 -22.91 -20.54
C VAL A 241 -0.13 -23.10 -20.25
N GLU A 242 -0.56 -22.77 -19.02
CA GLU A 242 -1.98 -22.72 -18.67
C GLU A 242 -2.61 -21.45 -19.26
N ALA A 243 -3.72 -21.62 -19.97
CA ALA A 243 -4.41 -20.51 -20.61
C ALA A 243 -5.01 -19.54 -19.58
N LEU A 244 -4.94 -18.26 -19.89
CA LEU A 244 -5.60 -17.21 -19.10
C LEU A 244 -7.08 -17.07 -19.55
N PRO A 245 -7.96 -16.57 -18.67
CA PRO A 245 -9.35 -16.31 -19.02
C PRO A 245 -9.45 -15.32 -20.17
N ASP A 246 -10.27 -15.66 -21.17
CA ASP A 246 -10.66 -14.70 -22.19
C ASP A 246 -11.69 -13.75 -21.60
N CYS A 247 -11.30 -12.50 -21.41
CA CYS A 247 -12.16 -11.46 -20.87
C CYS A 247 -11.83 -10.10 -21.50
N ARG A 248 -12.79 -9.21 -21.41
CA ARG A 248 -12.60 -7.84 -21.93
C ARG A 248 -11.49 -7.11 -21.17
N GLU A 249 -10.97 -6.07 -21.79
CA GLU A 249 -9.85 -5.28 -21.32
C GLU A 249 -9.90 -4.99 -19.80
N GLY A 250 -8.79 -5.22 -19.13
CA GLY A 250 -8.60 -4.96 -17.71
C GLY A 250 -9.37 -5.89 -16.77
N GLY A 251 -10.01 -6.96 -17.31
CA GLY A 251 -10.77 -7.91 -16.50
C GLY A 251 -12.15 -7.41 -16.10
N VAL A 252 -12.77 -6.57 -16.94
CA VAL A 252 -14.08 -5.97 -16.67
C VAL A 252 -15.22 -6.98 -16.50
N ASP A 253 -15.05 -8.20 -16.94
CA ASP A 253 -16.01 -9.30 -16.89
C ASP A 253 -15.47 -10.56 -16.19
N LEU A 254 -14.40 -10.44 -15.41
CA LEU A 254 -13.84 -11.57 -14.66
C LEU A 254 -14.86 -12.29 -13.75
N TRP A 255 -15.88 -11.60 -13.26
CA TRP A 255 -16.96 -12.22 -12.46
C TRP A 255 -17.85 -13.17 -13.27
N GLU A 256 -17.88 -13.04 -14.60
CA GLU A 256 -18.65 -13.92 -15.50
C GLU A 256 -17.89 -15.23 -15.80
N VAL A 257 -16.57 -15.19 -15.75
CA VAL A 257 -15.69 -16.31 -16.09
C VAL A 257 -15.00 -16.95 -14.87
N ALA A 258 -15.15 -16.39 -13.68
CA ALA A 258 -14.59 -16.96 -12.46
C ALA A 258 -15.19 -18.34 -12.17
N PRO A 259 -14.35 -19.37 -11.92
CA PRO A 259 -14.84 -20.75 -11.67
C PRO A 259 -15.75 -20.87 -10.45
N ALA A 260 -15.57 -20.01 -9.44
CA ALA A 260 -16.39 -19.98 -8.25
C ALA A 260 -16.43 -18.57 -7.64
N MET A 261 -17.42 -18.35 -6.77
CA MET A 261 -17.59 -17.10 -6.05
C MET A 261 -18.08 -17.38 -4.63
N ASP A 262 -17.46 -16.69 -3.67
CA ASP A 262 -17.83 -16.71 -2.25
C ASP A 262 -18.50 -15.37 -1.90
N SER A 263 -19.79 -15.42 -1.54
CA SER A 263 -20.62 -14.24 -1.31
C SER A 263 -21.07 -14.16 0.15
N GLN A 264 -20.93 -12.98 0.74
CA GLN A 264 -21.35 -12.74 2.11
C GLN A 264 -21.89 -11.33 2.31
N VAL A 265 -22.78 -11.17 3.30
CA VAL A 265 -23.12 -9.85 3.82
C VAL A 265 -21.96 -9.37 4.67
N PHE A 266 -21.30 -8.32 4.24
CA PHE A 266 -20.16 -7.73 4.95
C PHE A 266 -20.62 -6.78 6.08
N HIS A 267 -21.68 -6.01 5.80
CA HIS A 267 -22.26 -5.07 6.75
C HIS A 267 -23.73 -4.88 6.46
N GLU A 268 -24.55 -4.81 7.51
CA GLU A 268 -25.95 -4.43 7.40
C GLU A 268 -26.33 -3.64 8.67
N ALA A 269 -26.96 -2.47 8.50
CA ALA A 269 -27.36 -1.59 9.59
C ALA A 269 -28.63 -0.81 9.24
N GLY A 270 -29.43 -0.48 10.25
CA GLY A 270 -30.70 0.23 10.08
C GLY A 270 -31.84 -0.72 9.69
N GLN A 271 -33.02 -0.15 9.46
CA GLN A 271 -34.22 -0.83 9.01
C GLN A 271 -34.98 0.03 8.01
N LEU A 272 -35.39 -0.55 6.89
CA LEU A 272 -36.34 0.09 6.02
C LEU A 272 -37.71 0.15 6.71
N GLN A 273 -38.26 1.34 6.86
CA GLN A 273 -39.64 1.48 7.33
C GLN A 273 -40.60 1.11 6.17
N GLU A 274 -41.73 0.45 6.47
CA GLU A 274 -42.71 0.05 5.46
C GLU A 274 -43.21 1.21 4.59
N ALA A 275 -43.19 2.45 5.10
CA ALA A 275 -43.54 3.68 4.40
C ALA A 275 -42.46 4.15 3.39
N SER A 276 -41.26 3.56 3.38
CA SER A 276 -40.13 3.98 2.52
C SER A 276 -40.15 3.39 1.12
N THR A 277 -41.28 2.87 0.65
CA THR A 277 -41.44 2.37 -0.74
C THR A 277 -41.75 3.46 -1.77
N GLU A 278 -41.94 4.73 -1.35
CA GLU A 278 -42.29 5.85 -2.21
C GLU A 278 -41.10 6.73 -2.60
N GLY A 279 -39.88 6.18 -2.66
CA GLY A 279 -38.69 6.91 -3.09
C GLY A 279 -38.28 6.59 -4.53
N GLU A 280 -37.47 7.47 -5.13
CA GLU A 280 -36.84 7.27 -6.43
C GLU A 280 -35.64 6.32 -6.29
N LEU A 281 -35.58 5.29 -7.13
CA LEU A 281 -34.50 4.30 -7.14
C LEU A 281 -33.38 4.72 -8.09
N TYR A 282 -32.19 4.93 -7.55
CA TYR A 282 -30.95 5.13 -8.29
C TYR A 282 -30.18 3.82 -8.34
N GLU A 283 -29.57 3.52 -9.49
CA GLU A 283 -28.69 2.37 -9.68
C GLU A 283 -27.51 2.73 -10.60
N ALA A 284 -26.30 2.32 -10.22
CA ALA A 284 -25.11 2.49 -11.05
C ALA A 284 -24.09 1.35 -10.82
N VAL A 285 -23.32 1.05 -11.86
CA VAL A 285 -22.24 0.06 -11.82
C VAL A 285 -20.94 0.74 -12.20
N TYR A 286 -19.93 0.59 -11.34
CA TYR A 286 -18.59 1.16 -11.51
C TYR A 286 -17.56 0.06 -11.66
N PHE A 287 -16.51 0.36 -12.39
CA PHE A 287 -15.47 -0.60 -12.66
C PHE A 287 -14.06 0.01 -12.52
N ARG A 288 -13.17 -0.72 -11.83
CA ARG A 288 -11.74 -0.48 -11.78
C ARG A 288 -11.00 -1.69 -12.37
N PRO A 289 -10.10 -1.49 -13.35
CA PRO A 289 -9.36 -2.58 -13.96
C PRO A 289 -8.32 -3.20 -13.03
N THR A 290 -7.77 -4.34 -13.43
CA THR A 290 -6.55 -4.90 -12.88
C THR A 290 -5.38 -3.93 -13.08
N LEU A 291 -4.56 -3.73 -12.04
CA LEU A 291 -3.42 -2.82 -12.07
C LEU A 291 -2.13 -3.54 -11.66
N HIS A 292 -1.00 -3.10 -12.23
CA HIS A 292 0.32 -3.43 -11.70
C HIS A 292 0.67 -2.60 -10.48
N HIS A 293 1.58 -3.09 -9.63
CA HIS A 293 2.17 -2.29 -8.57
C HIS A 293 3.14 -1.25 -9.12
N GLY A 294 3.85 -1.57 -10.21
CA GLY A 294 4.66 -0.63 -10.98
C GLY A 294 5.78 0.04 -10.17
N SER A 295 6.46 -0.69 -9.29
CA SER A 295 7.61 -0.16 -8.54
C SER A 295 8.65 0.41 -9.49
N MET A 296 9.22 1.60 -9.18
CA MET A 296 10.19 2.28 -10.05
C MET A 296 11.44 1.41 -10.28
N GLY A 297 12.02 0.84 -9.23
CA GLY A 297 13.04 -0.20 -9.35
C GLY A 297 12.40 -1.58 -9.35
N PRO A 298 12.77 -2.48 -10.28
CA PRO A 298 12.36 -3.88 -10.21
C PRO A 298 12.85 -4.54 -8.93
N SER A 299 12.17 -5.61 -8.49
CA SER A 299 12.47 -6.26 -7.23
C SER A 299 13.87 -6.87 -7.21
N VAL A 300 14.56 -6.78 -6.07
CA VAL A 300 15.93 -7.25 -5.85
C VAL A 300 16.09 -7.82 -4.45
N ALA A 301 16.92 -8.85 -4.30
CA ALA A 301 17.31 -9.41 -3.02
C ALA A 301 18.73 -9.96 -3.06
N LEU A 302 19.35 -10.07 -1.87
CA LEU A 302 20.60 -10.80 -1.68
C LEU A 302 20.37 -11.90 -0.64
N ALA A 303 21.03 -13.05 -0.82
CA ALA A 303 20.95 -14.15 0.13
C ALA A 303 22.29 -14.88 0.27
N VAL A 304 22.52 -15.42 1.47
CA VAL A 304 23.68 -16.28 1.79
C VAL A 304 23.22 -17.41 2.67
N TRP A 305 23.56 -18.64 2.30
CA TRP A 305 23.53 -19.80 3.20
C TRP A 305 24.91 -20.03 3.80
N GLU A 306 24.96 -20.31 5.10
CA GLU A 306 26.23 -20.67 5.76
C GLU A 306 26.76 -21.98 5.22
N SER A 307 28.09 -22.08 5.13
CA SER A 307 28.78 -23.27 4.60
C SER A 307 29.10 -24.35 5.65
N SER A 308 28.70 -24.14 6.92
CA SER A 308 29.07 -25.09 8.00
C SER A 308 28.03 -26.20 8.16
N GLU A 309 28.49 -27.45 8.29
CA GLU A 309 27.64 -28.62 8.56
C GLU A 309 26.92 -28.54 9.92
N ALA A 310 27.36 -27.67 10.83
CA ALA A 310 26.85 -27.57 12.20
C ALA A 310 25.71 -26.58 12.39
N SER A 311 25.57 -25.59 11.50
CA SER A 311 24.48 -24.62 11.53
C SER A 311 24.18 -24.14 10.11
N SER A 312 23.10 -24.61 9.52
CA SER A 312 22.62 -24.12 8.22
C SER A 312 21.81 -22.83 8.41
N GLY A 313 22.49 -21.71 8.62
CA GLY A 313 21.87 -20.39 8.73
C GLY A 313 21.64 -19.77 7.36
N LEU A 314 20.49 -19.10 7.19
CA LEU A 314 20.17 -18.28 6.01
C LEU A 314 20.11 -16.81 6.40
N LYS A 315 20.82 -15.95 5.67
CA LYS A 315 20.64 -14.49 5.76
C LYS A 315 20.13 -13.93 4.46
N VAL A 316 19.11 -13.06 4.56
CA VAL A 316 18.45 -12.42 3.41
C VAL A 316 18.37 -10.93 3.64
N TRP A 317 18.73 -10.16 2.62
CA TRP A 317 18.47 -8.72 2.52
C TRP A 317 17.36 -8.49 1.49
N SER A 318 16.27 -7.87 1.91
CA SER A 318 15.08 -7.66 1.09
C SER A 318 14.45 -6.30 1.36
N HIS A 319 13.80 -5.76 0.35
CA HIS A 319 12.95 -4.58 0.51
C HIS A 319 11.48 -4.94 0.81
N THR A 320 11.25 -6.09 1.42
CA THR A 320 9.92 -6.55 1.87
C THR A 320 9.25 -5.55 2.80
N GLN A 321 7.94 -5.54 2.79
CA GLN A 321 7.14 -4.77 3.77
C GLN A 321 7.04 -5.46 5.14
N GLY A 322 7.45 -6.73 5.27
CA GLY A 322 7.33 -7.49 6.52
C GLY A 322 8.38 -8.58 6.67
N ILE A 323 9.44 -8.28 7.41
CA ILE A 323 10.58 -9.19 7.61
C ILE A 323 10.21 -10.48 8.35
N PHE A 324 9.33 -10.40 9.36
CA PHE A 324 8.90 -11.58 10.12
C PHE A 324 7.96 -12.50 9.33
N PRO A 325 6.94 -11.99 8.62
CA PRO A 325 6.17 -12.80 7.68
C PRO A 325 7.03 -13.46 6.59
N LEU A 326 7.98 -12.71 5.99
CA LEU A 326 8.92 -13.27 5.01
C LEU A 326 9.76 -14.39 5.61
N ARG A 327 10.35 -14.19 6.80
CA ARG A 327 11.13 -15.20 7.52
C ARG A 327 10.31 -16.49 7.73
N LYS A 328 9.05 -16.35 8.13
CA LYS A 328 8.15 -17.48 8.36
C LYS A 328 7.93 -18.30 7.08
N ASP A 329 7.67 -17.67 5.97
CA ASP A 329 7.42 -18.37 4.70
C ASP A 329 8.70 -18.95 4.08
N LEU A 330 9.86 -18.29 4.25
CA LEU A 330 11.16 -18.87 3.88
C LEU A 330 11.45 -20.13 4.71
N ALA A 331 11.18 -20.10 6.01
CA ALA A 331 11.33 -21.27 6.87
C ALA A 331 10.46 -22.45 6.40
N LEU A 332 9.20 -22.15 6.07
CA LEU A 332 8.26 -23.13 5.53
C LEU A 332 8.73 -23.69 4.17
N ALA A 333 9.15 -22.81 3.26
CA ALA A 333 9.56 -23.20 1.90
C ALA A 333 10.84 -24.07 1.88
N PHE A 334 11.79 -23.78 2.78
CA PHE A 334 13.05 -24.52 2.86
C PHE A 334 13.06 -25.67 3.89
N GLY A 335 12.00 -25.83 4.69
CA GLY A 335 11.88 -26.87 5.70
C GLY A 335 12.88 -26.70 6.85
N VAL A 336 13.19 -25.45 7.24
CA VAL A 336 14.12 -25.12 8.34
C VAL A 336 13.39 -24.34 9.45
N ASN A 337 14.01 -24.23 10.63
CA ASN A 337 13.45 -23.42 11.70
C ASN A 337 13.59 -21.94 11.39
N ALA A 338 12.59 -21.14 11.77
CA ALA A 338 12.62 -19.69 11.54
C ALA A 338 13.83 -19.01 12.24
N ASP A 339 14.29 -19.53 13.37
CA ASP A 339 15.45 -18.99 14.10
C ASP A 339 16.79 -19.19 13.36
N GLN A 340 16.83 -20.06 12.36
CA GLN A 340 17.98 -20.24 11.47
C GLN A 340 17.99 -19.21 10.32
N ILE A 341 16.98 -18.34 10.24
CA ILE A 341 16.84 -17.34 9.18
C ILE A 341 16.90 -15.94 9.77
N GLU A 342 17.85 -15.14 9.29
CA GLU A 342 17.90 -13.70 9.50
C GLU A 342 17.39 -12.98 8.26
N VAL A 343 16.40 -12.12 8.42
CA VAL A 343 15.93 -11.21 7.37
C VAL A 343 16.19 -9.77 7.80
N GLN A 344 16.91 -9.04 6.97
CA GLN A 344 17.19 -7.63 7.16
C GLN A 344 16.51 -6.80 6.07
N HIS A 345 15.74 -5.80 6.50
CA HIS A 345 15.17 -4.84 5.57
C HIS A 345 16.24 -3.87 5.06
N VAL A 346 16.25 -3.66 3.75
CA VAL A 346 17.00 -2.59 3.07
C VAL A 346 16.03 -1.87 2.13
N ARG A 347 16.16 -0.56 2.01
CA ARG A 347 15.28 0.26 1.17
C ARG A 347 15.28 -0.22 -0.28
N GLY A 348 14.10 -0.35 -0.87
CA GLY A 348 13.90 -0.57 -2.31
C GLY A 348 13.52 0.72 -3.02
N ALA A 349 13.69 0.74 -4.33
CA ALA A 349 13.36 1.89 -5.18
C ALA A 349 11.88 1.86 -5.59
N GLY A 350 11.01 2.11 -4.64
CA GLY A 350 9.56 2.16 -4.79
C GLY A 350 8.85 0.94 -4.19
N CYS A 351 7.74 1.22 -3.51
CA CYS A 351 6.84 0.20 -2.96
C CYS A 351 5.45 0.80 -2.84
N TYR A 352 4.53 0.30 -3.63
CA TYR A 352 3.15 0.80 -3.70
C TYR A 352 2.13 -0.27 -3.30
N GLY A 353 2.60 -1.31 -2.63
CA GLY A 353 1.88 -2.47 -2.17
C GLY A 353 2.72 -3.74 -2.27
N HIS A 354 2.09 -4.91 -2.39
CA HIS A 354 2.78 -6.19 -2.45
C HIS A 354 3.37 -6.43 -3.86
N ASN A 355 4.56 -5.90 -4.11
CA ASN A 355 5.36 -6.14 -5.31
C ASN A 355 6.15 -7.46 -5.22
N GLY A 356 7.09 -7.71 -6.12
CA GLY A 356 7.91 -8.94 -6.19
C GLY A 356 8.99 -9.08 -5.10
N ALA A 357 9.06 -8.18 -4.11
CA ALA A 357 10.13 -8.18 -3.08
C ALA A 357 10.26 -9.48 -2.29
N ASP A 358 9.12 -10.11 -1.99
CA ASP A 358 9.10 -11.39 -1.24
C ASP A 358 9.49 -12.56 -2.14
N ASP A 359 9.06 -12.55 -3.41
CA ASP A 359 9.38 -13.58 -4.40
C ASP A 359 10.87 -13.58 -4.74
N VAL A 360 11.45 -12.41 -5.04
CA VAL A 360 12.88 -12.31 -5.37
C VAL A 360 13.77 -12.67 -4.17
N ALA A 361 13.27 -12.47 -2.94
CA ALA A 361 13.96 -12.94 -1.73
C ALA A 361 14.00 -14.48 -1.67
N TYR A 362 12.93 -15.16 -2.06
CA TYR A 362 12.91 -16.61 -2.22
C TYR A 362 13.85 -17.06 -3.35
N ASP A 363 13.83 -16.40 -4.52
CA ASP A 363 14.73 -16.71 -5.65
C ASP A 363 16.19 -16.65 -5.23
N ALA A 364 16.59 -15.55 -4.58
CA ALA A 364 17.96 -15.38 -4.11
C ALA A 364 18.36 -16.44 -3.08
N ALA A 365 17.46 -16.76 -2.13
CA ALA A 365 17.69 -17.77 -1.11
C ALA A 365 17.76 -19.19 -1.72
N TRP A 366 16.89 -19.48 -2.70
CA TRP A 366 16.91 -20.77 -3.39
C TRP A 366 18.20 -20.98 -4.16
N LEU A 367 18.66 -19.99 -4.94
CA LEU A 367 19.93 -20.05 -5.66
C LEU A 367 21.13 -20.13 -4.72
N ALA A 368 21.13 -19.33 -3.64
CA ALA A 368 22.21 -19.33 -2.64
C ALA A 368 22.36 -20.68 -1.93
N ARG A 369 21.28 -21.48 -1.79
CA ARG A 369 21.33 -22.82 -1.21
C ARG A 369 22.23 -23.77 -1.99
N HIS A 370 22.35 -23.56 -3.30
CA HIS A 370 23.17 -24.37 -4.18
C HIS A 370 24.65 -23.94 -4.21
N VAL A 371 24.98 -22.76 -3.68
CA VAL A 371 26.33 -22.19 -3.61
C VAL A 371 26.66 -21.71 -2.18
N PRO A 372 26.63 -22.61 -1.18
CA PRO A 372 26.75 -22.21 0.23
C PRO A 372 28.06 -21.45 0.48
N GLY A 373 28.01 -20.47 1.38
CA GLY A 373 29.12 -19.56 1.70
C GLY A 373 29.33 -18.44 0.69
N GLN A 374 28.55 -18.36 -0.38
CA GLN A 374 28.61 -17.28 -1.36
C GLN A 374 27.32 -16.44 -1.33
N CYS A 375 27.45 -15.13 -1.56
CA CYS A 375 26.31 -14.23 -1.64
C CYS A 375 25.74 -14.24 -3.06
N VAL A 376 24.45 -14.55 -3.19
CA VAL A 376 23.75 -14.48 -4.48
C VAL A 376 22.85 -13.25 -4.49
N ARG A 377 23.06 -12.38 -5.47
CA ARG A 377 22.19 -11.24 -5.79
C ARG A 377 21.27 -11.60 -6.94
N VAL A 378 19.98 -11.46 -6.74
CA VAL A 378 18.95 -11.59 -7.81
C VAL A 378 18.25 -10.27 -7.94
N GLN A 379 18.20 -9.73 -9.14
CA GLN A 379 17.39 -8.58 -9.50
C GLN A 379 16.53 -8.95 -10.68
N TRP A 380 15.23 -8.74 -10.58
CA TRP A 380 14.30 -8.93 -11.68
C TRP A 380 14.48 -7.87 -12.76
N THR A 381 14.13 -8.18 -14.00
CA THR A 381 13.94 -7.19 -15.05
C THR A 381 12.59 -6.50 -14.90
N ARG A 382 12.35 -5.43 -15.65
CA ARG A 382 11.02 -4.78 -15.68
C ARG A 382 9.94 -5.72 -16.19
N GLU A 383 10.27 -6.53 -17.19
CA GLU A 383 9.35 -7.52 -17.75
C GLU A 383 9.00 -8.59 -16.70
N GLU A 384 9.98 -9.13 -15.97
CA GLU A 384 9.74 -10.09 -14.90
C GLU A 384 8.90 -9.49 -13.78
N GLU A 385 9.17 -8.26 -13.37
CA GLU A 385 8.39 -7.55 -12.34
C GLU A 385 6.92 -7.45 -12.75
N MET A 386 6.63 -6.98 -13.95
CA MET A 386 5.25 -6.81 -14.42
C MET A 386 4.56 -8.13 -14.74
N GLN A 387 5.28 -9.14 -15.20
CA GLN A 387 4.70 -10.44 -15.55
C GLN A 387 4.47 -11.33 -14.31
N HIS A 388 5.33 -11.25 -13.30
CA HIS A 388 5.38 -12.25 -12.22
C HIS A 388 5.03 -11.71 -10.84
N SER A 389 5.10 -10.40 -10.59
CA SER A 389 4.65 -9.83 -9.32
C SER A 389 3.12 -9.96 -9.15
N PRO A 390 2.60 -9.91 -7.91
CA PRO A 390 1.16 -9.89 -7.70
C PRO A 390 0.51 -8.68 -8.37
N LEU A 391 -0.74 -8.83 -8.82
CA LEU A 391 -1.55 -7.77 -9.41
C LEU A 391 -2.54 -7.19 -8.39
N ALA A 392 -2.93 -5.95 -8.52
CA ALA A 392 -4.13 -5.46 -7.87
C ALA A 392 -5.36 -5.99 -8.61
N PRO A 393 -6.31 -6.63 -7.92
CA PRO A 393 -7.45 -7.26 -8.60
C PRO A 393 -8.35 -6.25 -9.28
N ALA A 394 -8.98 -6.63 -10.39
CA ALA A 394 -10.11 -5.90 -10.92
C ALA A 394 -11.25 -5.83 -9.91
N MET A 395 -12.01 -4.74 -9.93
CA MET A 395 -13.16 -4.55 -9.05
C MET A 395 -14.36 -4.04 -9.81
N ARG A 396 -15.51 -4.67 -9.57
CA ARG A 396 -16.81 -4.20 -9.96
C ARG A 396 -17.58 -3.79 -8.72
N VAL A 397 -18.22 -2.63 -8.76
CA VAL A 397 -19.05 -2.10 -7.67
C VAL A 397 -20.41 -1.75 -8.24
N LYS A 398 -21.47 -2.34 -7.69
CA LYS A 398 -22.85 -1.97 -7.99
C LYS A 398 -23.43 -1.25 -6.78
N LEU A 399 -23.99 -0.07 -7.03
CA LEU A 399 -24.67 0.75 -6.04
C LEU A 399 -26.12 0.89 -6.37
N GLN A 400 -26.97 0.83 -5.33
CA GLN A 400 -28.38 1.17 -5.38
C GLN A 400 -28.73 2.04 -4.19
N ALA A 401 -29.53 3.09 -4.40
CA ALA A 401 -30.04 3.92 -3.33
C ALA A 401 -31.50 4.31 -3.60
N THR A 402 -32.32 4.31 -2.56
CA THR A 402 -33.67 4.88 -2.62
C THR A 402 -33.61 6.28 -2.00
N VAL A 403 -34.08 7.25 -2.73
CA VAL A 403 -34.00 8.70 -2.39
C VAL A 403 -35.39 9.29 -2.35
N GLN A 404 -35.68 10.09 -1.34
CA GLN A 404 -36.99 10.77 -1.19
C GLN A 404 -36.77 12.24 -0.87
N ALA A 405 -37.59 13.12 -1.47
CA ALA A 405 -37.65 14.50 -1.07
C ALA A 405 -38.15 14.62 0.37
N SER A 406 -37.46 15.36 1.23
CA SER A 406 -37.87 15.51 2.62
C SER A 406 -39.15 16.37 2.76
N ALA A 407 -40.07 15.90 3.58
CA ALA A 407 -41.32 16.62 3.86
C ALA A 407 -41.13 17.86 4.74
N GLU A 408 -39.96 18.07 5.35
CA GLU A 408 -39.69 19.21 6.22
C GLU A 408 -39.17 20.45 5.44
N THR A 409 -40.07 21.10 4.71
CA THR A 409 -39.79 22.38 4.05
C THR A 409 -40.07 23.54 5.00
N THR A 410 -39.23 23.81 5.98
CA THR A 410 -39.36 24.96 6.88
C THR A 410 -38.09 25.79 7.03
N SER A 411 -37.27 25.93 6.00
CA SER A 411 -36.20 26.94 6.04
C SER A 411 -36.05 27.68 4.71
N ILE A 412 -35.77 28.96 4.81
CA ILE A 412 -35.61 29.96 3.75
C ILE A 412 -34.52 29.62 2.69
N ARG A 413 -33.89 28.43 2.76
CA ARG A 413 -32.95 27.91 1.76
C ARG A 413 -33.59 27.23 0.55
N ALA A 414 -34.87 26.96 0.58
CA ALA A 414 -35.58 26.13 -0.41
C ALA A 414 -35.92 26.79 -1.77
N ALA A 415 -35.42 27.96 -2.09
CA ALA A 415 -35.89 28.69 -3.26
C ALA A 415 -34.89 28.78 -4.43
N LYS A 416 -33.66 28.22 -4.28
CA LYS A 416 -32.66 28.16 -5.37
C LYS A 416 -31.85 26.84 -5.44
N ASP A 417 -31.85 26.05 -4.37
CA ASP A 417 -31.11 24.81 -4.30
C ASP A 417 -32.12 23.76 -3.86
N GLY A 418 -32.37 22.71 -4.63
CA GLY A 418 -33.39 21.68 -4.41
C GLY A 418 -33.67 21.37 -2.93
N GLY A 419 -34.86 20.99 -2.56
CA GLY A 419 -35.25 20.74 -1.16
C GLY A 419 -34.38 19.67 -0.49
N PRO A 420 -34.38 19.55 0.84
CA PRO A 420 -33.65 18.50 1.53
C PRO A 420 -34.08 17.13 1.03
N VAL A 421 -33.10 16.29 0.70
CA VAL A 421 -33.28 14.94 0.15
C VAL A 421 -32.84 13.93 1.20
N GLU A 422 -33.60 12.86 1.41
CA GLU A 422 -33.25 11.78 2.34
C GLU A 422 -32.80 10.53 1.60
N LEU A 423 -31.72 9.88 2.08
CA LEU A 423 -31.30 8.57 1.65
C LEU A 423 -32.02 7.50 2.52
N LEU A 424 -33.04 6.87 1.96
CA LEU A 424 -33.81 5.84 2.67
C LEU A 424 -33.04 4.53 2.72
N SER A 425 -32.41 4.12 1.60
CA SER A 425 -31.62 2.91 1.55
C SER A 425 -30.33 3.14 0.76
N TRP A 426 -29.33 2.34 1.11
CA TRP A 426 -28.06 2.24 0.39
C TRP A 426 -27.64 0.79 0.33
N GLN A 427 -27.52 0.23 -0.86
CA GLN A 427 -26.94 -1.08 -1.10
C GLN A 427 -25.64 -0.94 -1.90
N HIS A 428 -24.60 -1.68 -1.46
CA HIS A 428 -23.28 -1.68 -2.05
C HIS A 428 -22.82 -3.13 -2.26
N ASP A 429 -22.76 -3.56 -3.50
CA ASP A 429 -22.27 -4.87 -3.88
C ASP A 429 -20.88 -4.72 -4.51
N VAL A 430 -19.88 -5.49 -4.02
CA VAL A 430 -18.51 -5.46 -4.53
C VAL A 430 -18.04 -6.84 -4.95
N TRP A 431 -17.58 -6.96 -6.20
CA TRP A 431 -16.96 -8.17 -6.78
C TRP A 431 -15.46 -7.92 -6.95
N SER A 432 -14.64 -8.86 -6.47
CA SER A 432 -13.18 -8.81 -6.60
C SER A 432 -12.56 -10.15 -6.23
N GLN A 433 -11.35 -10.43 -6.73
CA GLN A 433 -10.49 -11.43 -6.09
C GLN A 433 -10.02 -10.95 -4.71
N GLY A 434 -9.37 -11.84 -3.95
CA GLY A 434 -8.77 -11.46 -2.67
C GLY A 434 -7.66 -10.41 -2.83
N HIS A 435 -7.53 -9.54 -1.85
CA HIS A 435 -6.53 -8.46 -1.83
C HIS A 435 -5.25 -8.81 -1.05
N SER A 436 -4.97 -10.08 -0.81
CA SER A 436 -3.76 -10.51 -0.11
C SER A 436 -3.29 -11.90 -0.50
N SER A 437 -2.09 -11.97 -1.07
CA SER A 437 -1.27 -13.16 -1.24
C SER A 437 0.10 -12.97 -0.55
N ARG A 438 0.12 -12.30 0.59
CA ARG A 438 1.34 -11.95 1.34
C ARG A 438 1.86 -13.13 2.17
N PRO A 439 3.19 -13.19 2.43
CA PRO A 439 3.80 -14.15 3.35
C PRO A 439 3.17 -14.13 4.76
N GLY A 440 3.29 -15.26 5.46
CA GLY A 440 2.89 -15.43 6.86
C GLY A 440 1.40 -15.61 7.11
N ARG A 441 0.58 -15.72 6.06
CA ARG A 441 -0.90 -15.75 6.17
C ARG A 441 -1.52 -17.11 5.90
N ALA A 442 -0.81 -18.04 5.29
CA ALA A 442 -1.30 -19.37 4.96
C ALA A 442 -0.36 -20.48 5.49
N ALA A 443 -0.81 -21.73 5.36
CA ALA A 443 0.02 -22.90 5.63
C ALA A 443 0.94 -23.27 4.44
N THR A 444 0.82 -22.57 3.32
CA THR A 444 1.66 -22.70 2.13
C THR A 444 2.44 -21.41 1.92
N PRO A 445 3.71 -21.46 1.44
CA PRO A 445 4.48 -20.26 1.14
C PRO A 445 3.80 -19.41 0.05
N ALA A 446 3.90 -18.10 0.21
CA ALA A 446 3.30 -17.16 -0.74
C ALA A 446 4.11 -16.93 -2.02
N PHE A 447 5.31 -17.54 -2.12
CA PHE A 447 6.22 -17.33 -3.24
C PHE A 447 5.76 -18.11 -4.48
N LYS A 448 5.59 -17.41 -5.61
CA LYS A 448 5.15 -18.03 -6.87
C LYS A 448 6.06 -19.20 -7.29
N ASP A 449 7.37 -19.03 -7.17
CA ASP A 449 8.35 -20.02 -7.62
C ASP A 449 8.41 -21.26 -6.71
N SER A 450 8.00 -21.16 -5.44
CA SER A 450 7.85 -22.33 -4.57
C SER A 450 6.79 -23.32 -5.05
N TRP A 451 5.85 -22.88 -5.88
CA TRP A 451 4.81 -23.73 -6.48
C TRP A 451 5.33 -24.51 -7.71
N GLN A 452 6.55 -24.22 -8.18
CA GLN A 452 7.18 -24.83 -9.38
C GLN A 452 8.17 -25.93 -9.02
N THR A 453 8.53 -26.11 -7.75
CA THR A 453 9.47 -27.15 -7.28
C THR A 453 8.92 -28.56 -7.50
N ALA A 454 9.78 -29.58 -7.48
CA ALA A 454 9.37 -30.98 -7.63
C ALA A 454 8.39 -31.41 -6.51
N GLN A 455 8.60 -30.95 -5.28
CA GLN A 455 7.66 -31.05 -4.17
C GLN A 455 6.77 -29.79 -4.14
N LYS A 456 5.84 -29.70 -5.09
CA LYS A 456 5.02 -28.51 -5.27
C LYS A 456 4.20 -28.17 -4.03
N PHE A 457 4.36 -26.93 -3.54
CA PHE A 457 3.34 -26.35 -2.70
C PHE A 457 2.10 -26.00 -3.55
N PRO A 458 0.89 -26.10 -2.99
CA PRO A 458 -0.30 -25.63 -3.71
C PRO A 458 -0.22 -24.12 -3.91
N ALA A 459 -0.66 -23.64 -5.08
CA ALA A 459 -0.76 -22.22 -5.36
C ALA A 459 -1.69 -21.55 -4.33
N LEU A 460 -1.30 -20.39 -3.83
CA LEU A 460 -2.06 -19.64 -2.85
C LEU A 460 -3.26 -18.96 -3.51
N GLU A 461 -4.48 -19.32 -3.09
CA GLU A 461 -5.68 -18.55 -3.42
C GLU A 461 -5.64 -17.21 -2.67
N PRO A 462 -5.74 -16.06 -3.36
CA PRO A 462 -5.73 -14.76 -2.70
C PRO A 462 -6.88 -14.61 -1.69
N ILE A 463 -6.56 -14.19 -0.47
CA ILE A 463 -7.54 -13.95 0.58
C ILE A 463 -7.82 -12.44 0.76
N ASN A 464 -8.93 -12.11 1.39
CA ASN A 464 -9.17 -10.73 1.82
C ASN A 464 -8.45 -10.43 3.14
N VAL A 465 -8.15 -9.16 3.35
CA VAL A 465 -7.71 -8.63 4.64
C VAL A 465 -8.91 -8.64 5.60
N ALA A 466 -8.72 -9.09 6.82
CA ALA A 466 -9.78 -9.14 7.81
C ALA A 466 -10.42 -7.77 8.08
N ALA A 467 -11.74 -7.74 8.34
CA ALA A 467 -12.48 -6.51 8.62
C ALA A 467 -11.86 -5.69 9.78
N ALA A 468 -11.41 -6.36 10.85
CA ALA A 468 -10.73 -5.72 11.99
C ALA A 468 -9.44 -4.97 11.57
N ALA A 469 -8.74 -5.44 10.53
CA ALA A 469 -7.56 -4.78 9.95
C ALA A 469 -7.91 -3.77 8.84
N GLY A 470 -9.20 -3.49 8.64
CA GLY A 470 -9.71 -2.48 7.69
C GLY A 470 -10.16 -3.05 6.35
N ALA A 471 -10.46 -4.34 6.27
CA ALA A 471 -10.97 -5.05 5.11
C ALA A 471 -10.04 -5.07 3.88
N GLY A 472 -10.40 -5.83 2.85
CA GLY A 472 -9.72 -5.93 1.56
C GLY A 472 -10.53 -5.29 0.44
N ALA A 473 -11.28 -6.10 -0.31
CA ALA A 473 -12.17 -5.63 -1.36
C ALA A 473 -13.24 -4.67 -0.82
N GLU A 474 -13.72 -4.92 0.39
CA GLU A 474 -14.79 -4.17 1.07
C GLU A 474 -14.32 -2.88 1.75
N ARG A 475 -13.02 -2.55 1.66
CA ARG A 475 -12.48 -1.33 2.29
C ARG A 475 -13.16 -0.09 1.75
N ASN A 476 -13.75 0.71 2.67
CA ASN A 476 -14.55 1.89 2.33
C ASN A 476 -15.84 1.61 1.52
N ALA A 477 -16.36 0.37 1.52
CA ALA A 477 -17.67 0.07 0.93
C ALA A 477 -18.85 0.55 1.80
N ILE A 478 -18.65 0.71 3.11
CA ILE A 478 -19.64 1.36 3.99
C ILE A 478 -19.58 2.86 3.72
N PRO A 479 -20.67 3.48 3.23
CA PRO A 479 -20.68 4.90 2.96
C PRO A 479 -20.53 5.74 4.24
N PRO A 480 -19.86 6.89 4.19
CA PRO A 480 -19.77 7.79 5.35
C PRO A 480 -21.03 8.64 5.57
N TYR A 481 -22.02 8.49 4.73
CA TYR A 481 -23.25 9.28 4.67
C TYR A 481 -24.39 8.61 5.44
N SER A 482 -25.21 9.43 6.10
CA SER A 482 -26.40 8.94 6.81
C SER A 482 -27.44 8.38 5.83
N SER A 483 -27.96 7.21 6.14
CA SER A 483 -29.04 6.53 5.45
C SER A 483 -29.84 5.70 6.45
N GLN A 484 -31.15 5.52 6.24
CA GLN A 484 -31.99 4.74 7.17
C GLN A 484 -31.61 3.24 7.16
N HIS A 485 -31.19 2.70 6.02
CA HIS A 485 -30.74 1.34 5.88
C HIS A 485 -29.50 1.27 4.98
N VAL A 486 -28.47 0.58 5.45
CA VAL A 486 -27.23 0.34 4.69
C VAL A 486 -26.97 -1.16 4.61
N LYS A 487 -26.73 -1.68 3.41
CA LYS A 487 -26.33 -3.07 3.18
C LYS A 487 -25.11 -3.13 2.25
N VAL A 488 -24.07 -3.85 2.68
CA VAL A 488 -22.85 -4.09 1.89
C VAL A 488 -22.70 -5.60 1.70
N ASN A 489 -22.65 -6.04 0.44
CA ASN A 489 -22.37 -7.42 0.07
C ASN A 489 -20.99 -7.53 -0.58
N ALA A 490 -20.25 -8.56 -0.22
CA ALA A 490 -18.95 -8.87 -0.78
C ALA A 490 -19.02 -10.19 -1.56
N HIS A 491 -18.49 -10.18 -2.78
CA HIS A 491 -18.46 -11.32 -3.71
C HIS A 491 -17.01 -11.57 -4.11
N ARG A 492 -16.37 -12.56 -3.45
CA ARG A 492 -14.99 -12.91 -3.73
C ARG A 492 -14.90 -13.92 -4.87
N LEU A 493 -14.22 -13.55 -5.96
CA LEU A 493 -13.95 -14.40 -7.10
C LEU A 493 -12.84 -15.40 -6.76
N LEU A 494 -13.03 -16.67 -7.08
CA LEU A 494 -12.14 -17.78 -6.75
C LEU A 494 -11.74 -18.57 -8.00
N GLY A 495 -10.57 -19.23 -7.92
CA GLY A 495 -10.08 -20.14 -8.96
C GLY A 495 -9.53 -19.46 -10.20
N LEU A 496 -9.38 -18.13 -10.20
CA LEU A 496 -8.73 -17.41 -11.29
C LEU A 496 -7.20 -17.61 -11.25
N PRO A 497 -6.50 -17.62 -12.39
CA PRO A 497 -5.06 -17.88 -12.43
C PRO A 497 -4.21 -16.71 -11.94
N PHE A 498 -4.80 -15.54 -11.77
CA PHE A 498 -4.09 -14.33 -11.33
C PHE A 498 -3.77 -14.38 -9.83
N ARG A 499 -2.51 -14.14 -9.50
CA ARG A 499 -2.11 -13.90 -8.12
C ARG A 499 -2.34 -12.42 -7.77
N THR A 500 -3.41 -12.15 -7.03
CA THR A 500 -3.76 -10.78 -6.66
C THR A 500 -3.36 -10.44 -5.23
N SER A 501 -2.97 -9.20 -4.99
CA SER A 501 -2.61 -8.71 -3.68
C SER A 501 -2.80 -7.19 -3.52
N ALA A 502 -2.44 -6.68 -2.34
CA ALA A 502 -2.69 -5.32 -1.92
C ALA A 502 -1.88 -4.30 -2.75
N LEU A 503 -2.54 -3.51 -3.54
CA LEU A 503 -2.06 -2.22 -4.03
C LEU A 503 -2.43 -1.14 -3.00
N ARG A 504 -1.72 -0.03 -2.93
CA ARG A 504 -1.97 1.12 -2.04
C ARG A 504 -3.47 1.47 -2.02
N SER A 505 -4.06 1.52 -0.84
CA SER A 505 -5.49 1.69 -0.55
C SER A 505 -6.42 0.48 -0.79
N LEU A 506 -5.99 -0.61 -1.44
CA LEU A 506 -6.80 -1.82 -1.68
C LEU A 506 -8.15 -1.49 -2.35
N GLY A 507 -9.26 -1.98 -1.78
CA GLY A 507 -10.61 -1.74 -2.25
C GLY A 507 -11.10 -0.29 -2.11
N ALA A 508 -10.48 0.52 -1.23
CA ALA A 508 -10.91 1.90 -1.02
C ALA A 508 -10.87 2.74 -2.30
N HIS A 509 -9.88 2.51 -3.19
CA HIS A 509 -9.81 3.23 -4.46
C HIS A 509 -11.10 3.07 -5.29
N ALA A 510 -11.55 1.84 -5.51
CA ALA A 510 -12.74 1.55 -6.31
C ALA A 510 -14.05 1.89 -5.57
N ASN A 511 -14.13 1.56 -4.27
CA ASN A 511 -15.35 1.79 -3.49
C ASN A 511 -15.61 3.28 -3.27
N VAL A 512 -14.57 4.09 -3.02
CA VAL A 512 -14.73 5.55 -2.89
C VAL A 512 -15.02 6.18 -4.25
N PHE A 513 -14.36 5.72 -5.33
CA PHE A 513 -14.70 6.15 -6.69
C PHE A 513 -16.19 5.93 -6.96
N ALA A 514 -16.70 4.74 -6.70
CA ALA A 514 -18.12 4.42 -6.91
C ALA A 514 -19.03 5.25 -5.99
N CYS A 515 -18.77 5.24 -4.68
CA CYS A 515 -19.60 5.94 -3.68
C CYS A 515 -19.69 7.44 -3.96
N GLU A 516 -18.57 8.09 -4.19
CA GLU A 516 -18.48 9.55 -4.36
C GLU A 516 -18.99 10.02 -5.73
N SER A 517 -18.81 9.21 -6.79
CA SER A 517 -19.43 9.48 -8.09
C SER A 517 -20.95 9.30 -8.02
N PHE A 518 -21.44 8.27 -7.33
CA PHE A 518 -22.86 8.03 -7.17
C PHE A 518 -23.55 9.09 -6.32
N MET A 519 -22.90 9.58 -5.26
CA MET A 519 -23.36 10.74 -4.48
C MET A 519 -23.44 12.00 -5.32
N ASP A 520 -22.49 12.20 -6.23
CA ASP A 520 -22.48 13.33 -7.16
C ASP A 520 -23.57 13.20 -8.24
N GLU A 521 -23.85 11.98 -8.70
CA GLU A 521 -24.95 11.68 -9.63
C GLU A 521 -26.30 12.07 -9.00
N ILE A 522 -26.58 11.58 -7.80
CA ILE A 522 -27.81 11.87 -7.06
C ILE A 522 -27.93 13.39 -6.81
N ALA A 523 -26.85 14.04 -6.34
CA ALA A 523 -26.88 15.47 -6.08
C ALA A 523 -27.22 16.29 -7.32
N ASN A 524 -26.58 16.00 -8.47
CA ASN A 524 -26.84 16.73 -9.71
C ASN A 524 -28.25 16.46 -10.27
N ASP A 525 -28.76 15.22 -10.16
CA ASP A 525 -30.11 14.87 -10.62
C ASP A 525 -31.22 15.51 -9.77
N GLN A 526 -30.92 15.71 -8.49
CA GLN A 526 -31.79 16.38 -7.53
C GLN A 526 -31.58 17.91 -7.49
N ASP A 527 -30.87 18.50 -8.47
CA ASP A 527 -30.54 19.93 -8.55
C ASP A 527 -29.87 20.48 -7.26
N CYS A 528 -29.12 19.63 -6.51
CA CYS A 528 -28.40 19.98 -5.31
C CYS A 528 -26.95 20.32 -5.59
N ASP A 529 -26.38 21.32 -4.90
CA ASP A 529 -24.93 21.53 -4.92
C ASP A 529 -24.19 20.33 -4.30
N PRO A 530 -23.19 19.75 -4.98
CA PRO A 530 -22.48 18.56 -4.51
C PRO A 530 -21.80 18.69 -3.13
N VAL A 531 -21.35 19.91 -2.76
CA VAL A 531 -20.77 20.17 -1.43
C VAL A 531 -21.89 20.23 -0.40
N ALA A 532 -22.95 21.00 -0.67
CA ALA A 532 -24.08 21.13 0.24
C ALA A 532 -24.76 19.78 0.51
N PHE A 533 -24.92 18.94 -0.53
CA PHE A 533 -25.50 17.61 -0.42
C PHE A 533 -24.66 16.70 0.48
N ARG A 534 -23.32 16.69 0.35
CA ARG A 534 -22.42 15.93 1.23
C ARG A 534 -22.47 16.43 2.67
N LEU A 535 -22.41 17.74 2.88
CA LEU A 535 -22.47 18.33 4.22
C LEU A 535 -23.78 18.03 4.94
N ASP A 536 -24.89 17.93 4.22
CA ASP A 536 -26.19 17.57 4.79
C ASP A 536 -26.20 16.11 5.30
N LYS A 537 -25.53 15.19 4.60
CA LYS A 537 -25.50 13.75 4.92
C LYS A 537 -24.35 13.32 5.83
N LEU A 538 -23.35 14.17 6.06
CA LEU A 538 -22.23 13.86 6.95
C LEU A 538 -22.59 14.22 8.40
N GLU A 539 -22.62 13.24 9.30
CA GLU A 539 -22.87 13.45 10.73
C GLU A 539 -21.57 13.75 11.51
N ASP A 540 -20.43 13.16 11.09
CA ASP A 540 -19.14 13.34 11.77
C ASP A 540 -18.65 14.79 11.63
N PRO A 541 -18.48 15.56 12.73
CA PRO A 541 -18.07 16.95 12.67
C PRO A 541 -16.68 17.15 12.07
N ARG A 542 -15.75 16.19 12.20
CA ARG A 542 -14.43 16.26 11.57
C ARG A 542 -14.54 16.09 10.04
N ALA A 543 -15.40 15.18 9.59
CA ALA A 543 -15.71 14.99 8.18
C ALA A 543 -16.29 16.29 7.57
N ARG A 544 -17.27 16.87 8.23
CA ARG A 544 -17.89 18.16 7.82
C ARG A 544 -16.85 19.28 7.75
N ALA A 545 -15.99 19.38 8.76
CA ALA A 545 -14.94 20.40 8.81
C ALA A 545 -13.94 20.28 7.65
N VAL A 546 -13.53 19.06 7.30
CA VAL A 546 -12.61 18.82 6.17
C VAL A 546 -13.26 19.21 4.83
N VAL A 547 -14.51 18.82 4.59
CA VAL A 547 -15.24 19.17 3.34
C VAL A 547 -15.50 20.67 3.26
N GLN A 548 -15.93 21.29 4.37
CA GLN A 548 -16.20 22.74 4.40
C GLN A 548 -14.92 23.56 4.18
N THR A 549 -13.83 23.21 4.88
CA THR A 549 -12.52 23.90 4.73
C THR A 549 -12.04 23.84 3.29
N LEU A 550 -12.19 22.68 2.63
CA LEU A 550 -11.81 22.53 1.22
C LEU A 550 -12.66 23.41 0.31
N ALA A 551 -13.98 23.41 0.50
CA ALA A 551 -14.90 24.23 -0.29
C ALA A 551 -14.59 25.74 -0.15
N ASP A 552 -14.29 26.20 1.08
CA ASP A 552 -13.93 27.58 1.35
C ASP A 552 -12.59 27.97 0.70
N GLN A 553 -11.57 27.12 0.79
CA GLN A 553 -10.23 27.38 0.21
C GLN A 553 -10.24 27.50 -1.31
N VAL A 554 -11.08 26.71 -2.00
CA VAL A 554 -11.18 26.76 -3.47
C VAL A 554 -12.19 27.77 -3.97
N ASN A 555 -12.92 28.48 -3.08
CA ASN A 555 -14.08 29.32 -3.44
C ASN A 555 -15.06 28.51 -4.30
N TRP A 556 -15.51 27.36 -3.82
CA TRP A 556 -16.23 26.34 -4.58
C TRP A 556 -17.32 26.85 -5.49
N LEU A 557 -18.29 27.59 -4.96
CA LEU A 557 -19.44 28.05 -5.74
C LEU A 557 -19.04 29.00 -6.86
N GLU A 558 -18.21 30.01 -6.57
CA GLU A 558 -17.77 31.02 -7.57
C GLU A 558 -16.93 30.33 -8.67
N ARG A 559 -15.99 29.47 -8.28
CA ARG A 559 -15.13 28.75 -9.24
C ARG A 559 -15.96 27.82 -10.11
N ARG A 560 -16.87 27.03 -9.53
CA ARG A 560 -17.73 26.11 -10.28
C ARG A 560 -18.58 26.83 -11.29
N GLN A 561 -19.19 27.95 -10.90
CA GLN A 561 -19.97 28.82 -11.81
C GLN A 561 -19.10 29.39 -12.92
N SER A 562 -17.93 29.90 -12.61
CA SER A 562 -17.00 30.44 -13.60
C SER A 562 -16.57 29.38 -14.64
N LEU A 563 -16.29 28.15 -14.21
CA LEU A 563 -15.87 27.03 -15.09
C LEU A 563 -17.06 26.53 -15.95
N ALA A 564 -18.30 26.60 -15.49
CA ALA A 564 -19.47 26.20 -16.27
C ALA A 564 -19.63 26.99 -17.57
N HIS A 565 -19.02 28.18 -17.67
CA HIS A 565 -18.99 29.01 -18.88
C HIS A 565 -17.75 28.80 -19.75
N LYS A 566 -16.85 27.87 -19.35
CA LYS A 566 -15.60 27.56 -20.06
C LYS A 566 -15.66 26.15 -20.63
N GLU A 567 -15.77 26.05 -21.96
CA GLU A 567 -15.93 24.81 -22.66
C GLU A 567 -14.81 23.78 -22.26
N GLY A 568 -15.21 22.58 -21.92
CA GLY A 568 -14.34 21.48 -21.54
C GLY A 568 -13.72 21.61 -20.15
N TRP A 569 -14.02 22.64 -19.36
CA TRP A 569 -13.49 22.79 -18.01
C TRP A 569 -14.51 22.38 -16.95
N GLY A 570 -14.02 21.69 -15.92
CA GLY A 570 -14.87 21.21 -14.85
C GLY A 570 -14.20 21.18 -13.49
N LEU A 571 -15.04 21.20 -12.47
CA LEU A 571 -14.67 21.11 -11.06
C LEU A 571 -15.48 20.01 -10.39
N GLY A 572 -14.81 19.09 -9.68
CA GLY A 572 -15.46 17.99 -8.96
C GLY A 572 -14.89 17.84 -7.56
N ILE A 573 -15.72 17.39 -6.64
CA ILE A 573 -15.35 17.14 -5.24
C ILE A 573 -15.60 15.68 -4.86
N ALA A 574 -14.79 15.15 -3.94
CA ALA A 574 -15.02 13.88 -3.27
C ALA A 574 -14.41 13.87 -1.87
N TYR A 575 -14.94 12.98 -1.02
CA TYR A 575 -14.53 12.84 0.37
C TYR A 575 -14.40 11.34 0.74
N ALA A 576 -13.49 11.01 1.64
CA ALA A 576 -13.45 9.72 2.31
C ALA A 576 -12.80 9.81 3.69
N ARG A 577 -13.21 8.92 4.59
CA ARG A 577 -12.47 8.58 5.80
C ARG A 577 -11.81 7.23 5.58
N TYR A 578 -10.50 7.18 5.40
CA TYR A 578 -9.79 5.95 5.06
C TYR A 578 -10.07 4.81 6.07
N LYS A 579 -10.46 3.63 5.57
CA LYS A 579 -10.88 2.46 6.40
C LYS A 579 -12.07 2.75 7.34
N SER A 580 -12.85 3.78 7.11
CA SER A 580 -13.93 4.28 7.99
C SER A 580 -13.48 4.65 9.41
N LYS A 581 -12.18 4.63 9.70
CA LYS A 581 -11.59 4.92 11.03
C LYS A 581 -10.22 5.63 11.00
N GLY A 582 -9.61 5.77 9.82
CA GLY A 582 -8.32 6.44 9.62
C GLY A 582 -8.47 7.93 9.30
N ALA A 583 -7.52 8.46 8.53
CA ALA A 583 -7.49 9.86 8.14
C ALA A 583 -8.73 10.26 7.33
N TYR A 584 -9.20 11.48 7.57
CA TYR A 584 -10.24 12.15 6.80
C TYR A 584 -9.57 12.89 5.64
N CYS A 585 -10.11 12.79 4.45
CA CYS A 585 -9.54 13.45 3.29
C CYS A 585 -10.65 13.88 2.30
N ALA A 586 -10.64 15.14 1.92
CA ALA A 586 -11.44 15.64 0.82
C ALA A 586 -10.53 16.15 -0.29
N VAL A 587 -10.96 15.98 -1.53
CA VAL A 587 -10.23 16.40 -2.74
C VAL A 587 -11.15 17.15 -3.67
N VAL A 588 -10.69 18.30 -4.20
CA VAL A 588 -11.28 18.97 -5.35
C VAL A 588 -10.33 18.83 -6.53
N ALA A 589 -10.86 18.42 -7.67
CA ALA A 589 -10.14 18.36 -8.94
C ALA A 589 -10.68 19.41 -9.93
N GLU A 590 -9.76 20.12 -10.58
CA GLU A 590 -10.02 20.97 -11.73
C GLU A 590 -9.46 20.29 -12.97
N VAL A 591 -10.32 20.05 -13.96
CA VAL A 591 -9.93 19.36 -15.20
C VAL A 591 -10.20 20.21 -16.43
N GLU A 592 -9.44 19.93 -17.48
CA GLU A 592 -9.71 20.38 -18.84
C GLU A 592 -9.83 19.14 -19.74
N VAL A 593 -11.00 18.94 -20.31
CA VAL A 593 -11.31 17.86 -21.23
C VAL A 593 -11.22 18.40 -22.66
N THR A 594 -10.28 17.86 -23.41
CA THR A 594 -10.10 18.14 -24.83
C THR A 594 -10.28 16.83 -25.61
N HIS A 595 -9.25 16.35 -26.31
CA HIS A 595 -9.22 14.97 -26.84
C HIS A 595 -8.93 13.95 -25.76
N GLN A 596 -8.48 14.37 -24.58
CA GLN A 596 -8.23 13.58 -23.39
C GLN A 596 -8.55 14.40 -22.14
N VAL A 597 -8.61 13.74 -20.99
CA VAL A 597 -8.74 14.40 -19.69
C VAL A 597 -7.38 14.90 -19.21
N ASN A 598 -7.27 16.19 -18.94
CA ASN A 598 -6.09 16.81 -18.35
C ASN A 598 -6.46 17.33 -16.96
N VAL A 599 -5.89 16.76 -15.91
CA VAL A 599 -6.05 17.26 -14.55
C VAL A 599 -5.10 18.44 -14.37
N ARG A 600 -5.63 19.62 -14.12
CA ARG A 600 -4.86 20.86 -14.00
C ARG A 600 -4.43 21.13 -12.57
N ARG A 601 -5.37 20.97 -11.63
CA ARG A 601 -5.13 21.23 -10.20
C ARG A 601 -5.87 20.23 -9.34
N LEU A 602 -5.26 19.92 -8.20
CA LEU A 602 -5.86 19.17 -7.11
C LEU A 602 -5.68 19.97 -5.82
N TRP A 603 -6.77 20.15 -5.09
CA TRP A 603 -6.73 20.67 -3.72
C TRP A 603 -7.11 19.52 -2.78
N VAL A 604 -6.31 19.32 -1.76
CA VAL A 604 -6.45 18.25 -0.78
C VAL A 604 -6.51 18.88 0.61
N VAL A 605 -7.58 18.62 1.33
CA VAL A 605 -7.65 18.91 2.78
C VAL A 605 -7.74 17.61 3.53
N ALA A 606 -6.86 17.41 4.51
CA ALA A 606 -6.81 16.18 5.31
C ALA A 606 -6.72 16.47 6.81
N ASP A 607 -7.50 15.72 7.60
CA ASP A 607 -7.35 15.64 9.05
C ASP A 607 -6.72 14.29 9.40
N ILE A 608 -5.46 14.35 9.82
CA ILE A 608 -4.64 13.20 10.21
C ILE A 608 -4.41 13.12 11.73
N GLY A 609 -5.19 13.87 12.52
CA GLY A 609 -4.99 13.99 13.96
C GLY A 609 -3.67 14.69 14.28
N GLU A 610 -3.01 14.28 15.37
CA GLU A 610 -1.69 14.81 15.73
C GLU A 610 -0.68 14.60 14.60
N ILE A 611 -0.07 15.68 14.13
CA ILE A 611 0.88 15.68 13.02
C ILE A 611 2.31 15.51 13.60
N ILE A 612 2.99 14.44 13.27
CA ILE A 612 4.35 14.18 13.76
C ILE A 612 5.39 14.91 12.90
N HIS A 613 5.23 14.87 11.58
CA HIS A 613 6.13 15.51 10.62
C HIS A 613 5.31 16.02 9.44
N ALA A 614 5.07 17.33 9.39
CA ALA A 614 4.15 17.96 8.43
C ALA A 614 4.60 17.77 6.98
N ASP A 615 5.86 18.05 6.66
CA ASP A 615 6.41 17.90 5.31
C ASP A 615 6.29 16.46 4.78
N GLY A 616 6.61 15.45 5.60
CA GLY A 616 6.42 14.05 5.26
C GLY A 616 4.95 13.67 5.04
N ALA A 617 4.03 14.22 5.84
CA ALA A 617 2.60 13.99 5.67
C ALA A 617 2.06 14.61 4.39
N ILE A 618 2.46 15.85 4.09
CA ILE A 618 2.12 16.55 2.84
C ILE A 618 2.62 15.72 1.65
N SER A 619 3.90 15.33 1.64
CA SER A 619 4.49 14.51 0.56
C SER A 619 3.75 13.18 0.36
N GLN A 620 3.24 12.55 1.44
CA GLN A 620 2.43 11.33 1.32
C GLN A 620 1.07 11.57 0.66
N LEU A 621 0.41 12.68 0.98
CA LEU A 621 -0.88 13.05 0.41
C LEU A 621 -0.74 13.48 -1.06
N GLU A 622 0.27 14.29 -1.39
CA GLU A 622 0.61 14.67 -2.76
C GLU A 622 0.91 13.45 -3.63
N GLY A 623 1.86 12.59 -3.18
CA GLY A 623 2.23 11.37 -3.90
C GLY A 623 1.07 10.40 -4.06
N GLY A 624 0.14 10.35 -3.10
CA GLY A 624 -1.09 9.56 -3.20
C GLY A 624 -2.06 10.12 -4.24
N ALA A 625 -2.23 11.44 -4.29
CA ALA A 625 -3.08 12.12 -5.26
C ALA A 625 -2.53 11.99 -6.69
N ILE A 626 -1.22 12.17 -6.89
CA ILE A 626 -0.55 12.00 -8.19
C ILE A 626 -0.70 10.55 -8.69
N GLN A 627 -0.44 9.56 -7.82
CA GLN A 627 -0.59 8.15 -8.18
C GLN A 627 -2.04 7.80 -8.52
N SER A 628 -3.01 8.30 -7.75
CA SER A 628 -4.43 8.10 -8.04
C SER A 628 -4.85 8.74 -9.36
N THR A 629 -4.27 9.89 -9.72
CA THR A 629 -4.48 10.53 -11.03
C THR A 629 -3.99 9.63 -12.16
N SER A 630 -2.82 8.99 -11.99
CA SER A 630 -2.29 8.03 -12.96
C SER A 630 -3.25 6.84 -13.16
N TRP A 631 -3.71 6.23 -12.07
CA TRP A 631 -4.69 5.13 -12.12
C TRP A 631 -6.03 5.55 -12.75
N ALA A 632 -6.46 6.77 -12.46
CA ALA A 632 -7.72 7.29 -13.01
C ALA A 632 -7.65 7.50 -14.52
N LEU A 633 -6.49 7.87 -15.08
CA LEU A 633 -6.38 8.33 -16.46
C LEU A 633 -5.77 7.33 -17.43
N LYS A 634 -4.88 6.41 -16.95
CA LYS A 634 -3.98 5.69 -17.84
C LYS A 634 -3.84 4.20 -17.54
N GLU A 635 -3.77 3.81 -16.28
CA GLU A 635 -3.22 2.51 -15.90
C GLU A 635 -4.24 1.38 -16.00
N GLN A 636 -3.86 0.33 -16.70
CA GLN A 636 -4.64 -0.89 -16.87
C GLN A 636 -3.70 -2.03 -17.28
N ALA A 637 -3.77 -3.17 -16.59
CA ALA A 637 -3.05 -4.38 -17.00
C ALA A 637 -3.77 -5.08 -18.15
N HIS A 638 -2.98 -5.57 -19.10
CA HIS A 638 -3.45 -6.31 -20.27
C HIS A 638 -2.82 -7.70 -20.32
N TRP A 639 -3.55 -8.66 -20.87
CA TRP A 639 -3.08 -10.02 -21.11
C TRP A 639 -3.74 -10.61 -22.37
N ASP A 640 -3.14 -11.64 -22.91
CA ASP A 640 -3.72 -12.48 -23.93
C ASP A 640 -4.05 -13.88 -23.37
N ALA A 641 -4.31 -14.86 -24.22
CA ALA A 641 -4.62 -16.21 -23.80
C ALA A 641 -3.50 -16.91 -23.01
N ASN A 642 -2.26 -16.42 -23.05
CA ASN A 642 -1.09 -17.12 -22.52
C ASN A 642 -0.31 -16.34 -21.45
N HIS A 643 -0.27 -15.02 -21.55
CA HIS A 643 0.59 -14.21 -20.70
C HIS A 643 0.11 -12.76 -20.52
N ILE A 644 0.68 -12.08 -19.52
CA ILE A 644 0.51 -10.64 -19.34
C ILE A 644 1.26 -9.92 -20.47
N THR A 645 0.59 -9.04 -21.19
CA THR A 645 1.17 -8.28 -22.32
C THR A 645 1.65 -6.89 -21.92
N SER A 646 1.15 -6.35 -20.82
CA SER A 646 1.57 -5.06 -20.26
C SER A 646 2.84 -5.19 -19.39
N THR A 647 3.98 -5.55 -20.01
CA THR A 647 5.23 -5.88 -19.29
C THR A 647 6.27 -4.77 -19.28
N HIS A 648 6.00 -3.63 -19.90
CA HIS A 648 6.90 -2.47 -19.96
C HIS A 648 6.10 -1.16 -20.00
N TRP A 649 6.79 -0.03 -19.78
CA TRP A 649 6.11 1.26 -19.60
C TRP A 649 5.35 1.79 -20.82
N ASP A 650 5.69 1.33 -22.05
CA ASP A 650 4.91 1.71 -23.24
C ASP A 650 3.59 0.94 -23.31
N ALA A 651 3.56 -0.32 -22.82
CA ALA A 651 2.35 -1.15 -22.74
C ALA A 651 1.55 -0.92 -21.45
N TYR A 652 2.18 -0.31 -20.45
CA TYR A 652 1.55 0.10 -19.18
C TYR A 652 1.94 1.54 -18.86
N PRO A 653 1.33 2.51 -19.54
CA PRO A 653 1.69 3.91 -19.38
C PRO A 653 1.28 4.43 -18.00
N ILE A 654 2.18 5.18 -17.38
CA ILE A 654 1.94 5.94 -16.15
C ILE A 654 1.97 7.44 -16.43
N LEU A 655 1.56 8.25 -15.45
CA LEU A 655 1.62 9.69 -15.55
C LEU A 655 3.07 10.17 -15.72
N ARG A 656 3.34 11.00 -16.72
CA ARG A 656 4.65 11.63 -16.95
C ARG A 656 4.78 12.94 -16.21
N PHE A 657 5.98 13.43 -15.96
CA PHE A 657 6.20 14.70 -15.26
C PHE A 657 5.46 15.90 -15.88
N SER A 658 5.33 15.93 -17.21
CA SER A 658 4.60 16.97 -17.94
C SER A 658 3.07 16.93 -17.76
N GLU A 659 2.55 15.83 -17.22
CA GLU A 659 1.12 15.57 -17.04
C GLU A 659 0.69 15.67 -15.57
N VAL A 660 1.67 15.82 -14.65
CA VAL A 660 1.39 15.92 -13.21
C VAL A 660 0.64 17.21 -12.92
N PRO A 661 -0.52 17.15 -12.25
CA PRO A 661 -1.27 18.33 -11.85
C PRO A 661 -0.52 19.13 -10.77
N GLU A 662 -0.86 20.41 -10.68
CA GLU A 662 -0.51 21.22 -9.51
C GLU A 662 -1.32 20.70 -8.29
N VAL A 663 -0.63 20.30 -7.20
CA VAL A 663 -1.27 19.73 -6.01
C VAL A 663 -1.06 20.66 -4.82
N HIS A 664 -2.18 21.05 -4.20
CA HIS A 664 -2.18 21.90 -3.00
C HIS A 664 -2.71 21.10 -1.82
N VAL A 665 -1.88 20.86 -0.81
CA VAL A 665 -2.27 20.12 0.39
C VAL A 665 -2.40 21.03 1.59
N HIS A 666 -3.50 20.91 2.31
CA HIS A 666 -3.73 21.55 3.60
C HIS A 666 -4.01 20.50 4.68
N LEU A 667 -3.23 20.54 5.73
CA LEU A 667 -3.44 19.71 6.91
C LEU A 667 -4.30 20.47 7.92
N MET A 668 -5.40 19.85 8.35
CA MET A 668 -6.22 20.40 9.44
C MET A 668 -5.40 20.41 10.73
N PRO A 669 -5.58 21.40 11.62
CA PRO A 669 -4.97 21.37 12.94
C PRO A 669 -5.33 20.08 13.69
N GLY A 670 -4.35 19.47 14.34
CA GLY A 670 -4.55 18.22 15.10
C GLY A 670 -5.37 18.40 16.40
N ASP A 671 -5.88 19.58 16.65
CA ASP A 671 -6.58 19.94 17.87
C ASP A 671 -7.93 19.23 18.00
N SER A 672 -8.21 18.68 19.16
CA SER A 672 -9.57 18.30 19.48
C SER A 672 -10.43 19.56 19.70
N HIS A 673 -11.69 19.54 19.30
CA HIS A 673 -12.65 20.64 19.59
C HIS A 673 -12.76 20.97 21.09
N ASN A 674 -12.20 20.13 21.95
CA ASN A 674 -12.01 20.37 23.38
C ASN A 674 -10.53 20.67 23.63
N ALA A 675 -10.19 21.91 23.86
CA ALA A 675 -8.87 22.53 23.96
C ALA A 675 -7.81 21.88 24.92
N THR A 676 -7.98 20.64 25.34
CA THR A 676 -7.12 19.97 26.32
C THR A 676 -6.42 18.71 25.84
N SER A 677 -6.72 18.18 24.64
CA SER A 677 -6.04 17.01 24.07
C SER A 677 -6.00 17.04 22.55
N LEU A 678 -4.88 16.63 21.96
CA LEU A 678 -4.79 16.39 20.53
C LEU A 678 -5.55 15.11 20.16
N ASN A 679 -6.12 15.06 18.96
CA ASN A 679 -6.60 13.80 18.38
C ASN A 679 -5.41 12.86 18.17
N PRO A 680 -5.54 11.55 18.45
CA PRO A 680 -4.45 10.63 18.20
C PRO A 680 -4.02 10.68 16.73
N PRO A 681 -2.71 10.46 16.44
CA PRO A 681 -2.21 10.52 15.07
C PRO A 681 -2.86 9.45 14.22
N LEU A 682 -3.19 9.81 12.98
CA LEU A 682 -3.74 8.94 11.94
C LEU A 682 -2.73 8.84 10.80
N GLY A 683 -2.73 7.72 10.08
CA GLY A 683 -1.80 7.52 8.96
C GLY A 683 -2.28 8.20 7.69
N ALA A 684 -1.42 8.99 7.05
CA ALA A 684 -1.71 9.75 5.82
C ALA A 684 -1.44 8.98 4.51
N GLY A 685 -0.73 7.85 4.57
CA GLY A 685 -0.13 7.20 3.39
C GLY A 685 -1.11 6.71 2.31
N GLU A 686 -2.39 6.51 2.64
CA GLU A 686 -3.39 5.93 1.73
C GLU A 686 -4.72 6.71 1.73
N ALA A 687 -4.71 7.99 2.16
CA ALA A 687 -5.94 8.75 2.35
C ALA A 687 -6.50 9.35 1.04
N THR A 688 -5.63 9.69 0.09
CA THR A 688 -6.00 10.45 -1.12
C THR A 688 -6.43 9.61 -2.31
N GLN A 689 -6.12 8.30 -2.35
CA GLN A 689 -6.32 7.46 -3.54
C GLN A 689 -7.77 7.40 -4.00
N GLY A 690 -8.69 7.15 -3.09
CA GLY A 690 -10.11 7.05 -3.41
C GLY A 690 -10.72 8.39 -3.82
N PRO A 691 -10.65 9.43 -2.95
CA PRO A 691 -11.28 10.70 -3.24
C PRO A 691 -10.68 11.42 -4.46
N THR A 692 -9.39 11.23 -4.78
CA THR A 692 -8.81 11.88 -5.98
C THR A 692 -9.44 11.36 -7.26
N THR A 693 -9.52 10.05 -7.46
CA THR A 693 -10.15 9.47 -8.66
C THR A 693 -11.61 9.90 -8.80
N ALA A 694 -12.37 9.89 -7.70
CA ALA A 694 -13.76 10.31 -7.71
C ALA A 694 -13.92 11.80 -8.03
N ALA A 695 -13.08 12.67 -7.44
CA ALA A 695 -13.12 14.11 -7.73
C ALA A 695 -12.82 14.40 -9.22
N ILE A 696 -11.86 13.67 -9.82
CA ILE A 696 -11.55 13.78 -11.25
C ILE A 696 -12.76 13.36 -12.10
N ALA A 697 -13.39 12.20 -11.81
CA ALA A 697 -14.55 11.73 -12.54
C ALA A 697 -15.75 12.70 -12.44
N ASN A 698 -15.99 13.27 -11.25
CA ASN A 698 -17.01 14.27 -11.02
C ASN A 698 -16.71 15.59 -11.75
N ALA A 699 -15.42 15.97 -11.83
CA ALA A 699 -15.00 17.13 -12.61
C ALA A 699 -15.18 16.92 -14.12
N VAL A 700 -14.93 15.71 -14.64
CA VAL A 700 -15.21 15.35 -16.04
C VAL A 700 -16.69 15.47 -16.35
N PHE A 701 -17.57 14.96 -15.46
CA PHE A 701 -19.00 15.14 -15.64
C PHE A 701 -19.41 16.61 -15.68
N HIS A 702 -18.89 17.44 -14.78
CA HIS A 702 -19.16 18.89 -14.80
C HIS A 702 -18.64 19.58 -16.07
N ALA A 703 -17.53 19.08 -16.66
CA ALA A 703 -16.92 19.65 -17.85
C ALA A 703 -17.69 19.34 -19.14
N VAL A 704 -18.19 18.11 -19.28
CA VAL A 704 -18.73 17.62 -20.57
C VAL A 704 -20.08 16.91 -20.45
N GLY A 705 -20.68 16.81 -19.27
CA GLY A 705 -21.99 16.18 -19.05
C GLY A 705 -22.01 14.66 -19.22
N VAL A 706 -20.84 14.01 -19.30
CA VAL A 706 -20.72 12.56 -19.51
C VAL A 706 -20.29 11.89 -18.21
N ARG A 707 -21.10 10.94 -17.72
CA ARG A 707 -20.79 10.17 -16.51
C ARG A 707 -20.01 8.89 -16.88
N VAL A 708 -18.71 8.89 -16.64
CA VAL A 708 -17.85 7.73 -16.90
C VAL A 708 -17.73 6.89 -15.62
N ARG A 709 -18.22 5.65 -15.69
CA ARG A 709 -18.23 4.70 -14.57
C ARG A 709 -17.19 3.60 -14.72
N GLN A 710 -16.39 3.60 -15.78
CA GLN A 710 -15.31 2.67 -16.05
C GLN A 710 -13.96 3.39 -16.06
N LEU A 711 -13.03 2.98 -15.22
CA LEU A 711 -11.63 3.42 -15.25
C LEU A 711 -10.81 2.58 -16.24
N PRO A 712 -9.73 3.13 -16.77
CA PRO A 712 -9.30 4.53 -16.71
C PRO A 712 -10.18 5.43 -17.59
N LEU A 713 -10.16 6.75 -17.32
CA LEU A 713 -10.91 7.78 -18.04
C LEU A 713 -10.25 8.12 -19.38
N THR A 714 -10.08 7.10 -20.22
CA THR A 714 -9.47 7.21 -21.55
C THR A 714 -10.46 7.85 -22.54
N PRO A 715 -9.97 8.40 -23.67
CA PRO A 715 -10.85 8.90 -24.73
C PRO A 715 -11.89 7.86 -25.19
N ASP A 716 -11.48 6.59 -25.29
CA ASP A 716 -12.38 5.50 -25.70
C ASP A 716 -13.48 5.23 -24.67
N ASN A 717 -13.15 5.23 -23.37
CA ASN A 717 -14.14 5.03 -22.32
C ASN A 717 -15.07 6.25 -22.18
N LEU A 718 -14.56 7.46 -22.42
CA LEU A 718 -15.40 8.66 -22.51
C LEU A 718 -16.36 8.56 -23.69
N ALA A 719 -15.89 8.20 -24.86
CA ALA A 719 -16.72 8.03 -26.05
C ALA A 719 -17.79 6.94 -25.87
N LYS A 720 -17.43 5.79 -25.31
CA LYS A 720 -18.39 4.71 -24.97
C LYS A 720 -19.46 5.21 -23.99
N ALA A 721 -19.07 5.96 -22.95
CA ALA A 721 -20.00 6.50 -21.97
C ALA A 721 -20.92 7.60 -22.53
N ALA A 722 -20.46 8.38 -23.50
CA ALA A 722 -21.27 9.39 -24.18
C ALA A 722 -22.31 8.79 -25.15
N LEU A 723 -22.11 7.55 -25.60
CA LEU A 723 -23.01 6.83 -26.49
C LEU A 723 -24.00 5.92 -25.73
N ALA A 724 -23.77 5.65 -24.45
CA ALA A 724 -24.62 4.83 -23.59
C ALA A 724 -25.75 5.62 -22.95
#